data_aa56bd26f1262909af313fa242bdeb7f
#
_entry.id   aa56bd26f1262909af313fa242bdeb7f
#
_cell.length_a   1.000
_cell.length_b   1.000
_cell.length_c   1.000
_cell.angle_alpha   90.00
_cell.angle_beta   90.00
_cell.angle_gamma   90.00
#
_symmetry.space_group_name_H-M   'P 1'
#
loop_
_entity.id
_entity.type
_entity.pdbx_description
1 polymer ?
#
loop_
_entity_poly.entity_id
_entity_poly.type
_entity_poly.pdbx_seq_one_letter_code
_entity_poly.pdbx_strand_id
1 'polypeptide(L)'
;MQSYKLLDKKQNSSLGFEAERYLLEEYNSEHIHLKNDSKELVFMVMFRTIPEDSTGVAHILEHTTLCGSEKFKVRDPFFMMLRRSMSTFMNAFTASDWTAYPFATQNKKDFFNLLDVYLDAVYFPLLEEDDFKQEGHRLEFSKLDKSSSDLEYKGVVFNEMKGSMSNISNTTWQALTKNLFPDLTYRNNSGGEPKDITNLTHDYLKGFHQKFYHPSNATYFTWGDVDAKEIQKFIDDKLAKRFKKIPESKLEFVEKQKDFKEPVAATEAFNPVSKEQVGFQNYSAWTLGESFDINQLLEAHLISLLLLDNSSSPLYKVLETNDIGKSPAQILGLEDSMRHLIFICGIEGTSEKSQDKFNKLIDKTFAEIKKDGFSESQIESALYQLELNRREISSSSLPYGLQILLSMAPGALYKSDPLALSNIDGALKQLKENAHKEGYLQNLIDRFFISNKNRVNLEMVPDLELINKKEDELRKILDGIKSSMSSKEKLDLVNDAKKLADRQNAEPDKEVLPKLELNDVPKSISFPKTKKLATFGYSPTFYEQPTNGLTYNSVSKDLNLSSLEDVNSLMVLSALFGKVGTKDKDYMQLQEDISKISGGINASNHFYVDKSGEVKGRISLSSKFLPDNTVETTNLMFDILQNTDLEDKKRITELMFQNFMGFQQSIVENGHRFAMLGAASLHNKLSYVQENMGGLSAIASFAPYITQQDEMITNQLTKVKDFYSNLNEGKDEMLFISNHKLSSEQLDDIRKINFNKTGDSNVSLDFNPSFSKVALPLNTQVNFSALSLDAPIYDAKESPKYVILSSLLRNEFLHKKVREQGGAYGGGAAYDPFSGTFKMFSYRDPRFIETIEDFESSLSWAALGSFDDDNILESKLSVLSDIDKPSSPAGEAFKDYRLNSEDKSQKARQEYRKNIMEVTKEDIVEAAEKLKSQRYSAVSYTHLTLPTKRIV
;
A
#
# COMPACT_ATOMS: atom_id res chain seq x y z
N MET A 1 -30.34 -17.20 -25.58
CA MET A 1 -28.92 -16.97 -25.30
C MET A 1 -28.61 -15.59 -25.82
N GLN A 2 -28.38 -14.63 -24.95
CA GLN A 2 -27.89 -13.32 -25.31
C GLN A 2 -26.47 -13.54 -25.87
N SER A 3 -26.14 -12.96 -27.00
CA SER A 3 -24.92 -13.28 -27.70
C SER A 3 -23.82 -12.30 -27.31
N TYR A 4 -22.89 -12.76 -26.52
CA TYR A 4 -21.58 -12.12 -26.45
C TYR A 4 -20.89 -12.30 -27.81
N LYS A 5 -20.60 -11.20 -28.46
CA LYS A 5 -19.88 -11.19 -29.72
C LYS A 5 -18.38 -11.02 -29.44
N LEU A 6 -17.56 -11.96 -29.87
CA LEU A 6 -16.11 -11.78 -29.83
C LEU A 6 -15.71 -10.65 -30.78
N LEU A 7 -15.09 -9.60 -30.25
CA LEU A 7 -14.62 -8.45 -31.01
C LEU A 7 -13.17 -8.61 -31.45
N ASP A 8 -12.31 -9.07 -30.52
CA ASP A 8 -10.88 -9.22 -30.76
C ASP A 8 -10.30 -10.36 -29.92
N LYS A 9 -9.18 -10.92 -30.37
CA LYS A 9 -8.44 -11.97 -29.68
C LYS A 9 -6.95 -11.82 -29.98
N LYS A 10 -6.14 -11.68 -28.92
CA LYS A 10 -4.70 -11.44 -29.04
C LYS A 10 -3.92 -12.33 -28.06
N GLN A 11 -2.86 -12.96 -28.56
CA GLN A 11 -1.91 -13.69 -27.71
C GLN A 11 -0.87 -12.73 -27.15
N ASN A 12 -0.67 -12.75 -25.85
CA ASN A 12 0.44 -12.10 -25.19
C ASN A 12 1.41 -13.15 -24.63
N SER A 13 2.45 -13.46 -25.43
CA SER A 13 3.43 -14.51 -25.07
C SER A 13 4.36 -14.07 -23.93
N SER A 14 4.66 -12.78 -23.81
CA SER A 14 5.54 -12.23 -22.77
C SER A 14 4.91 -12.32 -21.38
N LEU A 15 3.60 -12.11 -21.28
CA LEU A 15 2.85 -12.20 -20.02
C LEU A 15 2.09 -13.51 -19.85
N GLY A 16 2.15 -14.41 -20.83
CA GLY A 16 1.62 -15.77 -20.72
C GLY A 16 0.09 -15.88 -20.70
N PHE A 17 -0.63 -15.02 -21.42
CA PHE A 17 -2.09 -15.10 -21.53
C PHE A 17 -2.60 -14.89 -22.95
N GLU A 18 -3.82 -15.35 -23.18
CA GLU A 18 -4.62 -15.04 -24.37
C GLU A 18 -5.72 -14.04 -23.97
N ALA A 19 -5.71 -12.84 -24.56
CA ALA A 19 -6.71 -11.81 -24.30
C ALA A 19 -7.89 -11.96 -25.28
N GLU A 20 -9.10 -12.02 -24.75
CA GLU A 20 -10.35 -12.09 -25.49
C GLU A 20 -11.23 -10.90 -25.12
N ARG A 21 -11.69 -10.12 -26.11
CA ARG A 21 -12.58 -8.98 -25.92
C ARG A 21 -13.94 -9.30 -26.49
N TYR A 22 -14.97 -9.28 -25.66
CA TYR A 22 -16.36 -9.57 -26.03
C TYR A 22 -17.23 -8.34 -25.86
N LEU A 23 -18.26 -8.22 -26.73
CA LEU A 23 -19.34 -7.23 -26.61
C LEU A 23 -20.64 -7.94 -26.22
N LEU A 24 -21.23 -7.50 -25.10
CA LEU A 24 -22.61 -7.83 -24.74
C LEU A 24 -23.54 -6.86 -25.47
N GLU A 25 -24.09 -7.28 -26.61
CA GLU A 25 -24.85 -6.41 -27.53
C GLU A 25 -26.09 -5.81 -26.89
N GLU A 26 -26.72 -6.49 -25.91
CA GLU A 26 -27.93 -6.03 -25.25
C GLU A 26 -27.71 -4.70 -24.51
N TYR A 27 -26.55 -4.54 -23.86
CA TYR A 27 -26.23 -3.33 -23.08
C TYR A 27 -25.11 -2.48 -23.69
N ASN A 28 -24.43 -2.97 -24.72
CA ASN A 28 -23.22 -2.36 -25.27
C ASN A 28 -22.06 -2.29 -24.27
N SER A 29 -22.00 -3.26 -23.36
CA SER A 29 -20.93 -3.40 -22.39
C SER A 29 -19.87 -4.41 -22.87
N GLU A 30 -18.67 -4.27 -22.35
CA GLU A 30 -17.57 -5.15 -22.75
C GLU A 30 -17.20 -6.14 -21.65
N HIS A 31 -16.76 -7.34 -22.05
CA HIS A 31 -16.09 -8.30 -21.20
C HIS A 31 -14.70 -8.58 -21.77
N ILE A 32 -13.68 -8.25 -21.00
CA ILE A 32 -12.27 -8.49 -21.33
C ILE A 32 -11.80 -9.66 -20.48
N HIS A 33 -11.50 -10.78 -21.12
CA HIS A 33 -11.07 -12.01 -20.48
C HIS A 33 -9.61 -12.31 -20.83
N LEU A 34 -8.76 -12.46 -19.80
CA LEU A 34 -7.35 -12.84 -19.95
C LEU A 34 -7.19 -14.30 -19.54
N LYS A 35 -7.32 -15.19 -20.52
CA LYS A 35 -7.21 -16.64 -20.35
C LYS A 35 -5.77 -17.07 -20.13
N ASN A 36 -5.51 -17.80 -19.05
CA ASN A 36 -4.21 -18.37 -18.71
C ASN A 36 -4.39 -19.55 -17.75
N ASP A 37 -3.31 -20.21 -17.35
CA ASP A 37 -3.29 -21.36 -16.45
C ASP A 37 -3.12 -21.00 -14.95
N SER A 38 -3.29 -19.73 -14.60
CA SER A 38 -3.22 -19.28 -13.20
C SER A 38 -4.33 -19.90 -12.36
N LYS A 39 -3.95 -20.42 -11.20
CA LYS A 39 -4.91 -20.91 -10.21
C LYS A 39 -5.68 -19.78 -9.52
N GLU A 40 -5.13 -18.58 -9.51
CA GLU A 40 -5.81 -17.39 -8.99
C GLU A 40 -6.75 -16.84 -10.06
N LEU A 41 -8.03 -16.83 -9.76
CA LEU A 41 -9.10 -16.33 -10.59
C LEU A 41 -9.45 -14.91 -10.13
N VAL A 42 -9.47 -13.95 -11.06
CA VAL A 42 -9.81 -12.55 -10.75
C VAL A 42 -11.05 -12.14 -11.53
N PHE A 43 -11.93 -11.42 -10.86
CA PHE A 43 -13.04 -10.69 -11.46
C PHE A 43 -12.96 -9.24 -11.06
N MET A 44 -13.35 -8.34 -11.95
CA MET A 44 -13.56 -6.92 -11.67
C MET A 44 -14.69 -6.39 -12.56
N VAL A 45 -15.66 -5.72 -11.95
CA VAL A 45 -16.60 -4.85 -12.67
C VAL A 45 -16.23 -3.40 -12.40
N MET A 46 -16.18 -2.60 -13.45
CA MET A 46 -15.77 -1.20 -13.40
C MET A 46 -16.86 -0.32 -14.04
N PHE A 47 -17.22 0.78 -13.37
CA PHE A 47 -18.13 1.80 -13.84
C PHE A 47 -17.41 3.12 -13.98
N ARG A 48 -17.73 3.89 -15.05
CA ARG A 48 -17.36 5.31 -15.06
C ARG A 48 -18.25 6.04 -14.04
N THR A 49 -17.63 6.75 -13.11
CA THR A 49 -18.31 7.53 -12.07
C THR A 49 -17.70 8.91 -12.04
N ILE A 50 -18.44 9.92 -12.45
CA ILE A 50 -17.96 11.29 -12.66
C ILE A 50 -18.63 12.21 -11.64
N PRO A 51 -18.03 12.42 -10.45
CA PRO A 51 -18.58 13.33 -9.44
C PRO A 51 -18.48 14.80 -9.89
N GLU A 52 -19.53 15.56 -9.62
CA GLU A 52 -19.62 16.97 -9.99
C GLU A 52 -19.08 17.92 -8.90
N ASP A 53 -18.88 17.38 -7.70
CA ASP A 53 -18.44 18.10 -6.50
C ASP A 53 -17.51 17.26 -5.61
N SER A 54 -17.09 17.81 -4.47
CA SER A 54 -16.23 17.16 -3.48
C SER A 54 -17.02 16.60 -2.27
N THR A 55 -18.31 16.28 -2.43
CA THR A 55 -19.11 15.66 -1.36
C THR A 55 -18.73 14.20 -1.08
N GLY A 56 -17.86 13.60 -1.91
CA GLY A 56 -17.46 12.19 -1.77
C GLY A 56 -18.58 11.22 -2.15
N VAL A 57 -19.54 11.64 -2.98
CA VAL A 57 -20.69 10.81 -3.36
C VAL A 57 -20.28 9.47 -3.95
N ALA A 58 -19.21 9.42 -4.78
CA ALA A 58 -18.70 8.19 -5.38
C ALA A 58 -18.12 7.25 -4.32
N HIS A 59 -17.37 7.77 -3.35
CA HIS A 59 -16.74 7.01 -2.27
C HIS A 59 -17.76 6.50 -1.24
N ILE A 60 -18.68 7.36 -0.80
CA ILE A 60 -19.75 6.95 0.12
C ILE A 60 -20.67 5.93 -0.55
N LEU A 61 -20.91 6.05 -1.86
CA LEU A 61 -21.67 5.06 -2.61
C LEU A 61 -20.92 3.73 -2.71
N GLU A 62 -19.61 3.75 -2.90
CA GLU A 62 -18.77 2.54 -2.88
C GLU A 62 -19.02 1.75 -1.59
N HIS A 63 -18.92 2.42 -0.42
CA HIS A 63 -19.18 1.81 0.88
C HIS A 63 -20.62 1.31 1.02
N THR A 64 -21.60 2.16 0.75
CA THR A 64 -23.01 1.84 0.96
C THR A 64 -23.55 0.77 0.00
N THR A 65 -22.99 0.65 -1.20
CA THR A 65 -23.31 -0.40 -2.16
C THR A 65 -23.04 -1.80 -1.58
N LEU A 66 -22.04 -1.93 -0.73
CA LEU A 66 -21.63 -3.19 -0.10
C LEU A 66 -22.35 -3.48 1.23
N CYS A 67 -23.28 -2.62 1.68
CA CYS A 67 -24.00 -2.76 2.95
C CYS A 67 -25.24 -3.66 2.91
N GLY A 68 -25.63 -4.17 1.74
CA GLY A 68 -26.78 -5.06 1.55
C GLY A 68 -27.41 -4.91 0.20
N SER A 69 -28.03 -5.99 -0.30
CA SER A 69 -28.61 -6.03 -1.65
C SER A 69 -29.94 -6.77 -1.69
N GLU A 70 -30.59 -6.75 -2.84
CA GLU A 70 -31.93 -7.32 -3.02
C GLU A 70 -32.00 -8.82 -2.65
N LYS A 71 -30.99 -9.59 -3.08
CA LYS A 71 -30.87 -11.03 -2.77
C LYS A 71 -30.30 -11.26 -1.39
N PHE A 72 -29.28 -10.49 -1.02
CA PHE A 72 -28.52 -10.64 0.21
C PHE A 72 -28.89 -9.51 1.18
N LYS A 73 -30.07 -9.65 1.80
CA LYS A 73 -30.65 -8.66 2.73
C LYS A 73 -30.05 -8.77 4.12
N VAL A 74 -28.73 -8.72 4.19
CA VAL A 74 -27.99 -8.72 5.46
C VAL A 74 -27.15 -7.45 5.54
N ARG A 75 -26.92 -7.00 6.76
CA ARG A 75 -25.99 -5.90 7.01
C ARG A 75 -24.56 -6.37 6.75
N ASP A 76 -23.79 -5.57 5.99
CA ASP A 76 -22.38 -5.80 5.69
C ASP A 76 -22.04 -7.16 5.06
N PRO A 77 -22.71 -7.60 3.98
CA PRO A 77 -22.42 -8.87 3.31
C PRO A 77 -20.96 -8.96 2.85
N PHE A 78 -20.33 -7.85 2.52
CA PHE A 78 -18.93 -7.78 2.12
C PHE A 78 -17.99 -8.28 3.24
N PHE A 79 -18.11 -7.72 4.45
CA PHE A 79 -17.28 -8.13 5.59
C PHE A 79 -17.60 -9.56 6.05
N MET A 80 -18.84 -10.00 5.86
CA MET A 80 -19.21 -11.40 6.13
C MET A 80 -18.56 -12.35 5.12
N MET A 81 -18.54 -12.00 3.83
CA MET A 81 -17.87 -12.81 2.79
C MET A 81 -16.37 -12.89 2.98
N LEU A 82 -15.68 -11.86 3.46
CA LEU A 82 -14.26 -11.93 3.84
C LEU A 82 -13.94 -13.08 4.82
N ARG A 83 -14.92 -13.51 5.60
CA ARG A 83 -14.77 -14.59 6.59
C ARG A 83 -15.19 -15.95 6.04
N ARG A 84 -16.12 -15.99 5.08
CA ARG A 84 -16.77 -17.20 4.54
C ARG A 84 -16.17 -17.71 3.25
N SER A 85 -15.17 -17.01 2.75
CA SER A 85 -14.51 -17.19 1.47
C SER A 85 -13.03 -17.55 1.66
N MET A 86 -12.44 -18.11 0.63
CA MET A 86 -10.98 -18.22 0.45
C MET A 86 -10.44 -17.16 -0.50
N SER A 87 -11.04 -15.97 -0.48
CA SER A 87 -10.58 -14.86 -1.28
C SER A 87 -9.13 -14.49 -0.94
N THR A 88 -8.31 -14.36 -1.95
CA THR A 88 -6.95 -13.82 -1.83
C THR A 88 -6.95 -12.29 -1.88
N PHE A 89 -8.04 -11.72 -2.41
CA PHE A 89 -8.30 -10.30 -2.45
C PHE A 89 -9.80 -10.03 -2.57
N MET A 90 -10.30 -9.12 -1.79
CA MET A 90 -11.65 -8.52 -1.91
C MET A 90 -11.53 -7.05 -1.56
N ASN A 91 -12.00 -6.16 -2.43
CA ASN A 91 -12.03 -4.73 -2.17
C ASN A 91 -13.00 -4.03 -3.13
N ALA A 92 -13.14 -2.72 -2.97
CA ALA A 92 -13.66 -1.80 -3.95
C ALA A 92 -12.68 -0.63 -4.09
N PHE A 93 -12.71 0.06 -5.22
CA PHE A 93 -11.84 1.19 -5.52
C PHE A 93 -12.65 2.35 -6.05
N THR A 94 -12.49 3.52 -5.47
CA THR A 94 -12.98 4.78 -6.02
C THR A 94 -11.80 5.64 -6.46
N ALA A 95 -11.70 5.83 -7.78
CA ALA A 95 -10.78 6.78 -8.39
C ALA A 95 -11.49 8.11 -8.69
N SER A 96 -10.81 8.99 -9.41
CA SER A 96 -11.37 10.32 -9.70
C SER A 96 -12.54 10.30 -10.71
N ASP A 97 -12.61 9.27 -11.57
CA ASP A 97 -13.60 9.18 -12.65
C ASP A 97 -14.12 7.75 -12.90
N TRP A 98 -13.79 6.80 -12.04
CA TRP A 98 -14.30 5.44 -12.08
C TRP A 98 -14.38 4.81 -10.69
N THR A 99 -15.26 3.82 -10.56
CA THR A 99 -15.37 2.96 -9.38
C THR A 99 -15.35 1.51 -9.83
N ALA A 100 -14.57 0.66 -9.16
CA ALA A 100 -14.44 -0.75 -9.49
C ALA A 100 -14.59 -1.66 -8.28
N TYR A 101 -15.11 -2.85 -8.53
CA TYR A 101 -15.36 -3.88 -7.52
C TYR A 101 -14.61 -5.17 -7.92
N PRO A 102 -13.34 -5.31 -7.53
CA PRO A 102 -12.53 -6.49 -7.79
C PRO A 102 -12.58 -7.51 -6.66
N PHE A 103 -12.47 -8.78 -7.03
CA PHE A 103 -12.08 -9.84 -6.10
C PHE A 103 -11.15 -10.86 -6.78
N ALA A 104 -10.40 -11.61 -5.97
CA ALA A 104 -9.59 -12.73 -6.42
C ALA A 104 -9.72 -13.91 -5.45
N THR A 105 -9.68 -15.13 -5.97
CA THR A 105 -9.73 -16.37 -5.21
C THR A 105 -9.06 -17.52 -5.96
N GLN A 106 -8.57 -18.53 -5.24
CA GLN A 106 -8.03 -19.76 -5.85
C GLN A 106 -9.05 -20.90 -5.95
N ASN A 107 -10.30 -20.66 -5.60
CA ASN A 107 -11.36 -21.67 -5.55
C ASN A 107 -12.48 -21.33 -6.54
N LYS A 108 -12.76 -22.21 -7.51
CA LYS A 108 -13.79 -21.96 -8.53
C LYS A 108 -15.21 -21.83 -7.94
N LYS A 109 -15.56 -22.61 -6.90
CA LYS A 109 -16.85 -22.49 -6.22
C LYS A 109 -16.98 -21.13 -5.54
N ASP A 110 -15.93 -20.70 -4.88
CA ASP A 110 -15.84 -19.41 -4.23
C ASP A 110 -15.92 -18.25 -5.24
N PHE A 111 -15.28 -18.41 -6.41
CA PHE A 111 -15.35 -17.40 -7.47
C PHE A 111 -16.81 -17.09 -7.86
N PHE A 112 -17.65 -18.11 -8.07
CA PHE A 112 -19.05 -17.89 -8.42
C PHE A 112 -19.90 -17.42 -7.23
N ASN A 113 -19.55 -17.82 -5.99
CA ASN A 113 -20.17 -17.29 -4.78
C ASN A 113 -19.92 -15.78 -4.66
N LEU A 114 -18.68 -15.35 -4.83
CA LEU A 114 -18.29 -13.95 -4.78
C LEU A 114 -18.88 -13.16 -5.95
N LEU A 115 -18.90 -13.74 -7.16
CA LEU A 115 -19.50 -13.12 -8.34
C LEU A 115 -20.99 -12.83 -8.12
N ASP A 116 -21.72 -13.75 -7.49
CA ASP A 116 -23.14 -13.55 -7.18
C ASP A 116 -23.34 -12.39 -6.18
N VAL A 117 -22.56 -12.37 -5.12
CA VAL A 117 -22.66 -11.31 -4.09
C VAL A 117 -22.28 -9.95 -4.67
N TYR A 118 -21.16 -9.86 -5.43
CA TYR A 118 -20.70 -8.59 -5.99
C TYR A 118 -21.65 -8.03 -7.06
N LEU A 119 -22.13 -8.87 -7.98
CA LEU A 119 -23.10 -8.42 -9.00
C LEU A 119 -24.44 -7.99 -8.38
N ASP A 120 -24.90 -8.67 -7.33
CA ASP A 120 -26.11 -8.26 -6.62
C ASP A 120 -25.92 -6.93 -5.90
N ALA A 121 -24.78 -6.78 -5.22
CA ALA A 121 -24.44 -5.55 -4.51
C ALA A 121 -24.37 -4.34 -5.46
N VAL A 122 -23.64 -4.44 -6.57
CA VAL A 122 -23.42 -3.28 -7.45
C VAL A 122 -24.68 -2.89 -8.25
N TYR A 123 -25.52 -3.84 -8.65
CA TYR A 123 -26.68 -3.57 -9.47
C TYR A 123 -27.99 -3.40 -8.70
N PHE A 124 -28.10 -4.00 -7.53
CA PHE A 124 -29.33 -4.04 -6.74
C PHE A 124 -29.10 -3.76 -5.25
N PRO A 125 -28.27 -2.75 -4.90
CA PRO A 125 -28.05 -2.40 -3.51
C PRO A 125 -29.32 -1.88 -2.86
N LEU A 126 -29.49 -2.10 -1.56
CA LEU A 126 -30.63 -1.56 -0.80
C LEU A 126 -30.52 -0.04 -0.61
N LEU A 127 -29.33 0.48 -0.43
CA LEU A 127 -29.03 1.90 -0.16
C LEU A 127 -29.95 2.47 0.93
N GLU A 128 -30.01 1.81 2.09
CA GLU A 128 -30.82 2.26 3.21
C GLU A 128 -30.25 3.56 3.81
N GLU A 129 -31.14 4.40 4.35
CA GLU A 129 -30.73 5.67 4.97
C GLU A 129 -29.82 5.45 6.19
N ASP A 130 -30.04 4.36 6.93
CA ASP A 130 -29.23 4.03 8.10
C ASP A 130 -27.80 3.61 7.69
N ASP A 131 -27.60 2.98 6.51
CA ASP A 131 -26.27 2.69 5.95
C ASP A 131 -25.58 3.97 5.49
N PHE A 132 -26.29 4.88 4.85
CA PHE A 132 -25.78 6.20 4.51
C PHE A 132 -25.33 6.98 5.74
N LYS A 133 -26.13 6.98 6.84
CA LYS A 133 -25.77 7.61 8.11
C LYS A 133 -24.56 6.97 8.79
N GLN A 134 -24.40 5.66 8.65
CA GLN A 134 -23.27 4.93 9.20
C GLN A 134 -21.98 5.18 8.42
N GLU A 135 -22.01 4.95 7.10
CA GLU A 135 -20.84 4.99 6.24
C GLU A 135 -20.47 6.43 5.82
N GLY A 136 -21.44 7.25 5.44
CA GLY A 136 -21.22 8.62 4.99
C GLY A 136 -21.02 9.60 6.12
N HIS A 137 -22.10 10.24 6.55
CA HIS A 137 -22.09 11.17 7.66
C HIS A 137 -23.44 11.27 8.36
N ARG A 138 -23.43 11.67 9.62
CA ARG A 138 -24.59 12.02 10.43
C ARG A 138 -24.21 13.00 11.53
N LEU A 139 -25.22 13.77 11.99
CA LEU A 139 -25.11 14.53 13.25
C LEU A 139 -25.45 13.61 14.43
N GLU A 140 -24.65 13.68 15.48
CA GLU A 140 -24.87 12.91 16.71
C GLU A 140 -24.35 13.70 17.92
N PHE A 141 -24.98 13.53 19.09
CA PHE A 141 -24.45 14.07 20.33
C PHE A 141 -23.28 13.24 20.82
N SER A 142 -22.23 13.85 21.33
CA SER A 142 -21.02 13.17 21.85
C SER A 142 -21.33 12.15 22.95
N LYS A 143 -22.48 12.32 23.65
CA LYS A 143 -23.09 11.32 24.54
C LYS A 143 -24.45 10.97 24.00
N LEU A 144 -24.64 9.73 23.57
CA LEU A 144 -25.78 9.18 22.84
C LEU A 144 -27.15 9.52 23.45
N ASP A 145 -27.24 9.64 24.77
CA ASP A 145 -28.48 9.86 25.52
C ASP A 145 -28.63 11.30 26.08
N LYS A 146 -27.65 12.19 25.78
CA LYS A 146 -27.61 13.55 26.39
C LYS A 146 -27.59 14.65 25.32
N SER A 147 -28.76 15.17 24.98
CA SER A 147 -28.88 16.33 24.07
C SER A 147 -28.18 17.62 24.55
N SER A 148 -27.73 17.64 25.81
CA SER A 148 -26.92 18.73 26.36
C SER A 148 -25.44 18.62 26.04
N SER A 149 -24.94 17.43 25.64
CA SER A 149 -23.53 17.25 25.22
C SER A 149 -23.25 17.89 23.88
N ASP A 150 -21.98 18.01 23.49
CA ASP A 150 -21.58 18.62 22.23
C ASP A 150 -22.16 17.86 21.04
N LEU A 151 -22.45 18.59 19.96
CA LEU A 151 -22.88 18.02 18.68
C LEU A 151 -21.65 17.72 17.84
N GLU A 152 -21.64 16.60 17.14
CA GLU A 152 -20.52 16.11 16.32
C GLU A 152 -21.04 15.58 14.98
N TYR A 153 -20.20 15.63 13.94
CA TYR A 153 -20.38 14.79 12.76
C TYR A 153 -19.69 13.45 12.97
N LYS A 154 -20.37 12.37 12.64
CA LYS A 154 -19.86 11.00 12.65
C LYS A 154 -20.15 10.32 11.31
N GLY A 155 -19.30 9.37 10.91
CA GLY A 155 -19.42 8.56 9.70
C GLY A 155 -18.08 7.92 9.39
N VAL A 156 -18.10 6.74 8.80
CA VAL A 156 -16.85 6.01 8.48
C VAL A 156 -16.03 6.80 7.47
N VAL A 157 -16.62 7.15 6.30
CA VAL A 157 -15.94 7.93 5.25
C VAL A 157 -15.59 9.33 5.72
N PHE A 158 -16.48 10.00 6.50
CA PHE A 158 -16.16 11.31 7.07
C PHE A 158 -14.89 11.27 7.93
N ASN A 159 -14.76 10.29 8.82
CA ASN A 159 -13.57 10.13 9.68
C ASN A 159 -12.33 9.71 8.88
N GLU A 160 -12.51 8.83 7.89
CA GLU A 160 -11.45 8.41 6.98
C GLU A 160 -10.84 9.60 6.24
N MET A 161 -11.69 10.42 5.63
CA MET A 161 -11.23 11.58 4.86
C MET A 161 -10.63 12.67 5.76
N LYS A 162 -11.14 12.82 6.99
CA LYS A 162 -10.51 13.68 7.99
C LYS A 162 -9.06 13.25 8.28
N GLY A 163 -8.82 11.95 8.40
CA GLY A 163 -7.47 11.39 8.55
C GLY A 163 -6.63 11.50 7.28
N SER A 164 -7.21 11.18 6.11
CA SER A 164 -6.52 11.22 4.82
C SER A 164 -6.04 12.63 4.47
N MET A 165 -6.87 13.65 4.67
CA MET A 165 -6.53 15.06 4.39
C MET A 165 -5.58 15.69 5.42
N SER A 166 -5.16 14.94 6.44
CA SER A 166 -4.04 15.32 7.32
C SER A 166 -2.67 14.98 6.70
N ASN A 167 -2.64 14.16 5.65
CA ASN A 167 -1.42 13.80 4.92
C ASN A 167 -1.04 14.89 3.92
N ILE A 168 0.23 15.33 3.95
CA ILE A 168 0.74 16.41 3.09
C ILE A 168 0.66 16.01 1.61
N SER A 169 1.04 14.77 1.28
CA SER A 169 1.01 14.29 -0.11
C SER A 169 -0.41 14.32 -0.69
N ASN A 170 -1.41 13.89 0.09
CA ASN A 170 -2.81 13.94 -0.35
C ASN A 170 -3.30 15.39 -0.55
N THR A 171 -2.95 16.30 0.37
CA THR A 171 -3.29 17.71 0.25
C THR A 171 -2.63 18.35 -0.97
N THR A 172 -1.34 18.04 -1.20
CA THR A 172 -0.58 18.51 -2.37
C THR A 172 -1.18 17.97 -3.67
N TRP A 173 -1.51 16.66 -3.71
CA TRP A 173 -2.13 16.04 -4.87
C TRP A 173 -3.46 16.70 -5.23
N GLN A 174 -4.34 16.93 -4.26
CA GLN A 174 -5.62 17.62 -4.47
C GLN A 174 -5.40 19.07 -4.95
N ALA A 175 -4.42 19.77 -4.41
CA ALA A 175 -4.08 21.12 -4.86
C ALA A 175 -3.58 21.13 -6.31
N LEU A 176 -2.74 20.17 -6.71
CA LEU A 176 -2.25 20.02 -8.08
C LEU A 176 -3.39 19.70 -9.04
N THR A 177 -4.20 18.68 -8.78
CA THR A 177 -5.28 18.24 -9.68
C THR A 177 -6.38 19.29 -9.82
N LYS A 178 -6.73 19.98 -8.73
CA LYS A 178 -7.68 21.11 -8.74
C LYS A 178 -7.27 22.22 -9.72
N ASN A 179 -5.98 22.50 -9.81
CA ASN A 179 -5.46 23.57 -10.64
C ASN A 179 -5.07 23.10 -12.05
N LEU A 180 -4.66 21.83 -12.23
CA LEU A 180 -4.40 21.24 -13.55
C LEU A 180 -5.69 20.98 -14.35
N PHE A 181 -6.80 20.73 -13.67
CA PHE A 181 -8.06 20.32 -14.29
C PHE A 181 -9.26 21.17 -13.86
N PRO A 182 -9.22 22.50 -14.02
CA PRO A 182 -10.28 23.39 -13.54
C PRO A 182 -11.66 23.14 -14.17
N ASP A 183 -11.70 22.51 -15.36
CA ASP A 183 -12.93 22.26 -16.12
C ASP A 183 -13.42 20.80 -15.99
N LEU A 184 -12.67 19.90 -15.34
CA LEU A 184 -12.95 18.46 -15.30
C LEU A 184 -13.25 17.97 -13.87
N THR A 185 -13.80 16.76 -13.77
CA THR A 185 -14.07 16.10 -12.49
C THR A 185 -12.82 15.99 -11.60
N TYR A 186 -11.64 15.92 -12.18
CA TYR A 186 -10.36 15.81 -11.46
C TYR A 186 -10.03 17.00 -10.55
N ARG A 187 -10.73 18.13 -10.70
CA ARG A 187 -10.69 19.24 -9.74
C ARG A 187 -11.28 18.91 -8.39
N ASN A 188 -12.19 17.93 -8.36
CA ASN A 188 -12.92 17.51 -7.17
C ASN A 188 -12.16 16.42 -6.44
N ASN A 189 -12.32 16.37 -5.11
CA ASN A 189 -11.87 15.25 -4.30
C ASN A 189 -12.94 14.15 -4.33
N SER A 190 -12.74 13.11 -5.15
CA SER A 190 -13.71 12.00 -5.28
C SER A 190 -13.91 11.23 -3.97
N GLY A 191 -12.89 11.21 -3.09
CA GLY A 191 -12.99 10.65 -1.74
C GLY A 191 -13.85 11.51 -0.80
N GLY A 192 -13.96 12.79 -1.08
CA GLY A 192 -14.72 13.77 -0.33
C GLY A 192 -13.86 14.71 0.52
N GLU A 193 -14.14 16.01 0.45
CA GLU A 193 -13.61 16.98 1.40
C GLU A 193 -14.46 16.94 2.68
N PRO A 194 -13.86 16.82 3.89
CA PRO A 194 -14.63 16.70 5.14
C PRO A 194 -15.72 17.76 5.33
N LYS A 195 -15.45 19.02 4.91
CA LYS A 195 -16.42 20.11 4.98
C LYS A 195 -17.57 19.97 3.99
N ASP A 196 -17.33 19.32 2.82
CA ASP A 196 -18.30 19.16 1.75
C ASP A 196 -19.09 17.85 1.90
N ILE A 197 -18.52 16.81 2.49
CA ILE A 197 -19.18 15.53 2.81
C ILE A 197 -20.49 15.77 3.56
N THR A 198 -20.50 16.72 4.50
CA THR A 198 -21.66 17.04 5.32
C THR A 198 -22.84 17.64 4.55
N ASN A 199 -22.65 18.01 3.29
CA ASN A 199 -23.69 18.51 2.38
C ASN A 199 -24.31 17.41 1.53
N LEU A 200 -23.75 16.19 1.50
CA LEU A 200 -24.29 15.08 0.72
C LEU A 200 -25.63 14.62 1.28
N THR A 201 -26.61 14.45 0.40
CA THR A 201 -27.91 13.90 0.76
C THR A 201 -28.08 12.46 0.30
N HIS A 202 -28.86 11.68 1.03
CA HIS A 202 -29.19 10.30 0.66
C HIS A 202 -29.87 10.19 -0.71
N ASP A 203 -30.73 11.16 -1.07
CA ASP A 203 -31.41 11.17 -2.38
C ASP A 203 -30.42 11.44 -3.51
N TYR A 204 -29.42 12.31 -3.31
CA TYR A 204 -28.37 12.54 -4.31
C TYR A 204 -27.52 11.29 -4.50
N LEU A 205 -27.15 10.59 -3.41
CA LEU A 205 -26.42 9.33 -3.47
C LEU A 205 -27.19 8.26 -4.28
N LYS A 206 -28.49 8.08 -4.04
CA LYS A 206 -29.35 7.16 -4.85
C LYS A 206 -29.44 7.57 -6.31
N GLY A 207 -29.56 8.87 -6.58
CA GLY A 207 -29.55 9.38 -7.94
C GLY A 207 -28.25 9.12 -8.69
N PHE A 208 -27.11 9.23 -7.98
CA PHE A 208 -25.78 8.94 -8.51
C PHE A 208 -25.63 7.44 -8.86
N HIS A 209 -26.11 6.54 -7.98
CA HIS A 209 -26.16 5.10 -8.28
C HIS A 209 -27.00 4.83 -9.54
N GLN A 210 -28.23 5.35 -9.63
CA GLN A 210 -29.11 5.14 -10.78
C GLN A 210 -28.53 5.67 -12.10
N LYS A 211 -27.72 6.75 -12.03
CA LYS A 211 -27.05 7.36 -13.18
C LYS A 211 -25.89 6.50 -13.69
N PHE A 212 -25.04 6.01 -12.78
CA PHE A 212 -23.73 5.45 -13.17
C PHE A 212 -23.64 3.92 -13.06
N TYR A 213 -24.40 3.26 -12.16
CA TYR A 213 -24.32 1.81 -11.92
C TYR A 213 -25.31 1.05 -12.83
N HIS A 214 -24.99 1.09 -14.11
CA HIS A 214 -25.84 0.49 -15.14
C HIS A 214 -24.99 -0.40 -16.06
N PRO A 215 -25.51 -1.58 -16.53
CA PRO A 215 -24.74 -2.46 -17.43
C PRO A 215 -24.17 -1.74 -18.66
N SER A 216 -24.90 -0.79 -19.25
CA SER A 216 -24.39 0.00 -20.38
C SER A 216 -23.19 0.91 -20.06
N ASN A 217 -22.91 1.15 -18.78
CA ASN A 217 -21.77 1.94 -18.29
C ASN A 217 -20.68 1.06 -17.69
N ALA A 218 -20.89 -0.27 -17.67
CA ALA A 218 -19.98 -1.23 -17.06
C ALA A 218 -18.97 -1.80 -18.08
N THR A 219 -17.77 -2.12 -17.58
CA THR A 219 -16.81 -3.03 -18.23
C THR A 219 -16.48 -4.14 -17.25
N TYR A 220 -16.56 -5.40 -17.74
CA TYR A 220 -16.20 -6.58 -16.96
C TYR A 220 -14.81 -7.04 -17.34
N PHE A 221 -14.01 -7.40 -16.34
CA PHE A 221 -12.66 -7.91 -16.51
C PHE A 221 -12.51 -9.23 -15.77
N THR A 222 -11.85 -10.20 -16.40
CA THR A 222 -11.55 -11.49 -15.75
C THR A 222 -10.18 -12.02 -16.12
N TRP A 223 -9.57 -12.77 -15.20
CA TRP A 223 -8.27 -13.37 -15.34
C TRP A 223 -8.29 -14.79 -14.78
N GLY A 224 -7.56 -15.72 -15.43
CA GLY A 224 -7.27 -17.05 -14.91
C GLY A 224 -7.85 -18.20 -15.70
N ASP A 225 -7.77 -19.41 -15.14
CA ASP A 225 -8.27 -20.66 -15.73
C ASP A 225 -9.77 -20.85 -15.43
N VAL A 226 -10.59 -20.01 -16.04
CA VAL A 226 -12.06 -20.08 -15.99
C VAL A 226 -12.65 -19.81 -17.37
N ASP A 227 -13.73 -20.49 -17.73
CA ASP A 227 -14.35 -20.29 -19.04
C ASP A 227 -15.13 -18.96 -19.07
N ALA A 228 -14.75 -18.08 -20.01
CA ALA A 228 -15.45 -16.81 -20.23
C ALA A 228 -16.95 -16.99 -20.40
N LYS A 229 -17.40 -18.07 -21.07
CA LYS A 229 -18.81 -18.36 -21.31
C LYS A 229 -19.59 -18.68 -20.03
N GLU A 230 -18.96 -19.36 -19.06
CA GLU A 230 -19.60 -19.62 -17.77
C GLU A 230 -19.87 -18.30 -17.04
N ILE A 231 -18.90 -17.40 -17.04
CA ILE A 231 -19.00 -16.07 -16.42
C ILE A 231 -20.06 -15.23 -17.16
N GLN A 232 -19.98 -15.17 -18.48
CA GLN A 232 -20.92 -14.44 -19.33
C GLN A 232 -22.37 -14.88 -19.10
N LYS A 233 -22.58 -16.21 -19.03
CA LYS A 233 -23.91 -16.76 -18.72
C LYS A 233 -24.37 -16.31 -17.34
N PHE A 234 -23.49 -16.30 -16.35
CA PHE A 234 -23.85 -15.89 -15.01
C PHE A 234 -24.27 -14.41 -14.94
N ILE A 235 -23.51 -13.54 -15.62
CA ILE A 235 -23.83 -12.11 -15.75
C ILE A 235 -25.19 -11.93 -16.46
N ASP A 236 -25.41 -12.64 -17.57
CA ASP A 236 -26.69 -12.59 -18.31
C ASP A 236 -27.87 -13.00 -17.43
N ASP A 237 -27.74 -14.14 -16.74
CA ASP A 237 -28.83 -14.66 -15.88
C ASP A 237 -29.16 -13.66 -14.76
N LYS A 238 -28.16 -12.92 -14.27
CA LYS A 238 -28.31 -11.90 -13.21
C LYS A 238 -28.98 -10.62 -13.71
N LEU A 239 -28.64 -10.15 -14.90
CA LEU A 239 -29.08 -8.89 -15.47
C LEU A 239 -30.36 -9.00 -16.30
N ALA A 240 -30.73 -10.22 -16.74
CA ALA A 240 -31.78 -10.48 -17.74
C ALA A 240 -33.11 -9.73 -17.45
N LYS A 241 -33.52 -8.92 -18.40
CA LYS A 241 -34.80 -8.16 -18.38
C LYS A 241 -34.94 -7.11 -17.28
N ARG A 242 -33.87 -6.84 -16.52
CA ARG A 242 -33.88 -5.86 -15.40
C ARG A 242 -33.47 -4.46 -15.83
N PHE A 243 -32.73 -4.36 -16.92
CA PHE A 243 -32.20 -3.10 -17.43
C PHE A 243 -32.62 -2.89 -18.89
N LYS A 244 -32.70 -1.63 -19.31
CA LYS A 244 -32.88 -1.22 -20.70
C LYS A 244 -31.60 -0.57 -21.17
N LYS A 245 -31.11 -0.91 -22.37
CA LYS A 245 -29.92 -0.32 -22.98
C LYS A 245 -29.94 1.21 -22.91
N ILE A 246 -28.92 1.82 -22.37
CA ILE A 246 -28.70 3.25 -22.47
C ILE A 246 -27.90 3.53 -23.76
N PRO A 247 -28.38 4.41 -24.65
CA PRO A 247 -27.62 4.82 -25.83
C PRO A 247 -26.29 5.44 -25.42
N GLU A 248 -25.24 5.13 -26.15
CA GLU A 248 -23.88 5.63 -25.85
C GLU A 248 -23.80 7.17 -25.79
N SER A 249 -24.62 7.86 -26.59
CA SER A 249 -24.72 9.33 -26.56
C SER A 249 -25.25 9.92 -25.26
N LYS A 250 -25.78 9.08 -24.37
CA LYS A 250 -26.23 9.47 -23.01
C LYS A 250 -25.28 9.06 -21.91
N LEU A 251 -24.20 8.33 -22.24
CA LEU A 251 -23.15 7.98 -21.28
C LEU A 251 -22.18 9.17 -21.15
N GLU A 252 -21.73 9.40 -19.96
CA GLU A 252 -20.76 10.47 -19.67
C GLU A 252 -19.33 9.94 -19.75
N PHE A 253 -18.44 10.74 -20.29
CA PHE A 253 -17.01 10.47 -20.42
C PHE A 253 -16.25 11.72 -20.02
N VAL A 254 -15.08 11.54 -19.40
CA VAL A 254 -14.21 12.66 -19.09
C VAL A 254 -13.61 13.17 -20.40
N GLU A 255 -13.80 14.45 -20.67
CA GLU A 255 -13.21 15.14 -21.82
C GLU A 255 -11.73 15.45 -21.61
N LYS A 256 -11.04 15.88 -22.67
CA LYS A 256 -9.68 16.41 -22.58
C LYS A 256 -9.72 17.80 -21.91
N GLN A 257 -8.81 18.08 -20.98
CA GLN A 257 -8.63 19.41 -20.41
C GLN A 257 -8.28 20.40 -21.53
N LYS A 258 -8.91 21.55 -21.52
CA LYS A 258 -8.59 22.63 -22.45
C LYS A 258 -7.20 23.17 -22.17
N ASP A 259 -6.47 23.49 -23.23
CA ASP A 259 -5.11 24.01 -23.13
C ASP A 259 -5.09 25.37 -22.42
N PHE A 260 -4.13 25.54 -21.52
CA PHE A 260 -3.91 26.78 -20.82
C PHE A 260 -3.29 27.83 -21.75
N LYS A 261 -3.67 29.09 -21.58
CA LYS A 261 -3.04 30.22 -22.30
C LYS A 261 -1.65 30.51 -21.73
N GLU A 262 -1.51 30.40 -20.41
CA GLU A 262 -0.27 30.59 -19.65
C GLU A 262 -0.23 29.61 -18.46
N PRO A 263 0.95 29.28 -17.93
CA PRO A 263 1.07 28.47 -16.72
C PRO A 263 0.29 29.04 -15.53
N VAL A 264 -0.36 28.18 -14.75
CA VAL A 264 -1.15 28.57 -13.58
C VAL A 264 -0.24 28.62 -12.35
N ALA A 265 -0.34 29.70 -11.56
CA ALA A 265 0.28 29.80 -10.24
C ALA A 265 -0.78 29.56 -9.16
N ALA A 266 -0.45 28.69 -8.18
CA ALA A 266 -1.35 28.35 -7.09
C ALA A 266 -0.59 28.32 -5.75
N THR A 267 -1.32 28.58 -4.67
CA THR A 267 -0.81 28.49 -3.30
C THR A 267 -1.83 27.76 -2.45
N GLU A 268 -1.38 26.81 -1.62
CA GLU A 268 -2.24 26.05 -0.71
C GLU A 268 -1.53 25.87 0.63
N ALA A 269 -2.31 25.86 1.73
CA ALA A 269 -1.76 25.65 3.06
C ALA A 269 -1.73 24.16 3.42
N PHE A 270 -0.71 23.75 4.17
CA PHE A 270 -0.64 22.41 4.73
C PHE A 270 -0.24 22.44 6.21
N ASN A 271 -0.61 21.39 6.94
CA ASN A 271 -0.20 21.24 8.34
C ASN A 271 1.08 20.39 8.44
N PRO A 272 2.23 20.96 8.87
CA PRO A 272 3.44 20.18 9.09
C PRO A 272 3.26 19.17 10.22
N VAL A 273 3.81 17.96 10.07
CA VAL A 273 3.74 16.90 11.08
C VAL A 273 4.59 17.28 12.32
N SER A 274 5.67 18.02 12.11
CA SER A 274 6.56 18.49 13.19
C SER A 274 7.08 19.90 12.95
N LYS A 275 7.68 20.51 13.97
CA LYS A 275 8.32 21.84 13.86
C LYS A 275 9.56 21.83 12.96
N GLU A 276 10.22 20.69 12.80
CA GLU A 276 11.37 20.50 11.93
C GLU A 276 10.96 20.52 10.45
N GLN A 277 9.71 20.19 10.14
CA GLN A 277 9.10 20.23 8.81
C GLN A 277 8.57 21.62 8.39
N VAL A 278 8.81 22.64 9.19
CA VAL A 278 8.36 24.01 8.87
C VAL A 278 9.22 24.59 7.75
N GLY A 279 8.93 24.18 6.53
CA GLY A 279 9.49 24.76 5.31
C GLY A 279 8.41 24.75 4.24
N PHE A 280 8.49 25.69 3.30
CA PHE A 280 7.62 25.69 2.12
C PHE A 280 7.99 24.52 1.22
N GLN A 281 7.05 24.10 0.37
CA GLN A 281 7.32 23.15 -0.69
C GLN A 281 6.93 23.79 -2.02
N ASN A 282 7.74 23.58 -3.05
CA ASN A 282 7.52 24.14 -4.37
C ASN A 282 7.40 23.01 -5.39
N TYR A 283 6.34 23.03 -6.17
CA TYR A 283 6.05 22.06 -7.20
C TYR A 283 5.85 22.69 -8.55
N SER A 284 6.19 21.95 -9.59
CA SER A 284 5.72 22.17 -10.95
C SER A 284 5.17 20.88 -11.50
N ALA A 285 3.98 20.94 -12.11
CA ALA A 285 3.32 19.78 -12.68
C ALA A 285 2.78 20.10 -14.07
N TRP A 286 2.87 19.14 -15.00
CA TRP A 286 2.44 19.27 -16.41
C TRP A 286 1.52 18.13 -16.79
N THR A 287 0.57 18.40 -17.69
CA THR A 287 -0.11 17.34 -18.43
C THR A 287 0.66 17.05 -19.71
N LEU A 288 1.07 15.78 -19.92
CA LEU A 288 1.94 15.39 -21.02
C LEU A 288 1.20 14.80 -22.23
N GLY A 289 0.10 14.11 -21.99
CA GLY A 289 -0.65 13.37 -23.00
C GLY A 289 -1.78 12.54 -22.39
N GLU A 290 -2.23 11.52 -23.11
CA GLU A 290 -3.36 10.66 -22.71
C GLU A 290 -2.88 9.25 -22.35
N SER A 291 -3.29 8.70 -21.20
CA SER A 291 -2.84 7.42 -20.65
C SER A 291 -3.26 6.19 -21.47
N PHE A 292 -4.29 6.32 -22.29
CA PHE A 292 -4.77 5.25 -23.17
C PHE A 292 -4.08 5.23 -24.56
N ASP A 293 -3.21 6.18 -24.87
CA ASP A 293 -2.33 6.13 -26.03
C ASP A 293 -0.99 5.51 -25.63
N ILE A 294 -0.75 4.27 -26.10
CA ILE A 294 0.41 3.48 -25.72
C ILE A 294 1.74 4.17 -26.09
N ASN A 295 1.79 4.92 -27.18
CA ASN A 295 3.02 5.62 -27.59
C ASN A 295 3.31 6.79 -26.66
N GLN A 296 2.29 7.63 -26.37
CA GLN A 296 2.44 8.74 -25.41
C GLN A 296 2.78 8.25 -24.02
N LEU A 297 2.15 7.15 -23.58
CA LEU A 297 2.41 6.51 -22.28
C LEU A 297 3.89 6.07 -22.18
N LEU A 298 4.41 5.36 -23.19
CA LEU A 298 5.80 4.88 -23.18
C LEU A 298 6.81 6.02 -23.34
N GLU A 299 6.53 7.05 -24.16
CA GLU A 299 7.35 8.26 -24.25
C GLU A 299 7.45 8.97 -22.90
N ALA A 300 6.31 9.13 -22.19
CA ALA A 300 6.27 9.77 -20.89
C ALA A 300 7.02 8.97 -19.82
N HIS A 301 6.88 7.63 -19.81
CA HIS A 301 7.64 6.76 -18.92
C HIS A 301 9.15 6.84 -19.19
N LEU A 302 9.60 6.82 -20.46
CA LEU A 302 11.00 6.93 -20.81
C LEU A 302 11.58 8.28 -20.36
N ILE A 303 10.87 9.38 -20.62
CA ILE A 303 11.30 10.73 -20.21
C ILE A 303 11.33 10.84 -18.68
N SER A 304 10.35 10.27 -17.97
CA SER A 304 10.34 10.25 -16.50
C SER A 304 11.57 9.52 -15.94
N LEU A 305 11.92 8.35 -16.49
CA LEU A 305 13.12 7.60 -16.11
C LEU A 305 14.40 8.39 -16.41
N LEU A 306 14.55 8.93 -17.61
CA LEU A 306 15.70 9.75 -17.98
C LEU A 306 15.91 10.94 -17.03
N LEU A 307 14.82 11.54 -16.54
CA LEU A 307 14.86 12.73 -15.70
C LEU A 307 15.02 12.45 -14.21
N LEU A 308 14.41 11.36 -13.70
CA LEU A 308 14.18 11.19 -12.25
C LEU A 308 14.54 9.79 -11.68
N ASP A 309 15.08 8.87 -12.47
CA ASP A 309 15.35 7.50 -12.03
C ASP A 309 16.25 7.43 -10.78
N ASN A 310 17.32 8.21 -10.77
CA ASN A 310 18.31 8.19 -9.70
C ASN A 310 19.11 9.49 -9.60
N SER A 311 20.04 9.57 -8.64
CA SER A 311 20.85 10.78 -8.38
C SER A 311 21.79 11.21 -9.53
N SER A 312 22.03 10.35 -10.54
CA SER A 312 22.74 10.74 -11.76
C SER A 312 21.83 11.32 -12.83
N SER A 313 20.50 11.15 -12.71
CA SER A 313 19.52 11.71 -13.63
C SER A 313 19.49 13.23 -13.54
N PRO A 314 19.47 13.94 -14.67
CA PRO A 314 19.76 15.38 -14.71
C PRO A 314 18.79 16.24 -13.88
N LEU A 315 17.49 15.95 -13.91
CA LEU A 315 16.53 16.70 -13.11
C LEU A 315 16.61 16.30 -11.63
N TYR A 316 16.68 15.00 -11.32
CA TYR A 316 16.78 14.54 -9.93
C TYR A 316 18.01 15.10 -9.22
N LYS A 317 19.16 15.11 -9.90
CA LYS A 317 20.39 15.72 -9.40
C LYS A 317 20.21 17.19 -9.02
N VAL A 318 19.53 17.96 -9.88
CA VAL A 318 19.27 19.38 -9.62
C VAL A 318 18.32 19.55 -8.43
N LEU A 319 17.28 18.70 -8.31
CA LEU A 319 16.36 18.73 -7.16
C LEU A 319 17.07 18.38 -5.86
N GLU A 320 18.07 17.50 -5.90
CA GLU A 320 18.80 17.02 -4.74
C GLU A 320 19.93 17.96 -4.28
N THR A 321 20.61 18.65 -5.22
CA THR A 321 21.84 19.42 -4.94
C THR A 321 21.68 20.95 -5.03
N ASN A 322 20.43 21.47 -5.06
CA ASN A 322 20.15 22.90 -5.15
C ASN A 322 20.33 23.64 -3.81
N ASP A 323 20.44 24.97 -3.89
CA ASP A 323 20.55 25.86 -2.72
C ASP A 323 19.19 26.46 -2.28
N ILE A 324 18.06 26.06 -2.90
CA ILE A 324 16.74 26.63 -2.67
C ILE A 324 16.00 25.84 -1.57
N GLY A 325 16.05 24.52 -1.66
CA GLY A 325 15.39 23.58 -0.76
C GLY A 325 16.37 22.64 -0.07
N LYS A 326 15.85 21.78 0.79
CA LYS A 326 16.64 20.81 1.54
C LYS A 326 16.68 19.42 0.89
N SER A 327 15.63 19.06 0.14
CA SER A 327 15.50 17.77 -0.52
C SER A 327 14.50 17.82 -1.66
N PRO A 328 14.56 16.83 -2.59
CA PRO A 328 13.47 16.59 -3.52
C PRO A 328 12.17 16.36 -2.76
N ALA A 329 11.05 16.81 -3.32
CA ALA A 329 9.74 16.60 -2.73
C ALA A 329 9.30 15.14 -2.84
N GLN A 330 8.32 14.74 -2.02
CA GLN A 330 7.89 13.34 -1.95
C GLN A 330 7.03 12.90 -3.15
N ILE A 331 6.28 13.83 -3.76
CA ILE A 331 5.50 13.56 -4.96
C ILE A 331 6.34 13.97 -6.17
N LEU A 332 6.91 12.98 -6.85
CA LEU A 332 7.73 13.17 -8.05
C LEU A 332 7.42 12.10 -9.08
N GLY A 333 7.62 12.43 -10.35
CA GLY A 333 7.56 11.49 -11.46
C GLY A 333 6.27 11.55 -12.26
N LEU A 334 5.99 10.45 -12.95
CA LEU A 334 4.84 10.30 -13.83
C LEU A 334 3.68 9.65 -13.09
N GLU A 335 2.49 10.24 -13.21
CA GLU A 335 1.20 9.67 -12.79
C GLU A 335 0.34 9.37 -14.02
N ASP A 336 -0.09 8.13 -14.18
CA ASP A 336 -0.79 7.62 -15.37
C ASP A 336 -2.15 6.94 -15.08
N SER A 337 -2.64 7.02 -13.85
CA SER A 337 -3.90 6.38 -13.43
C SER A 337 -5.17 7.08 -13.91
N MET A 338 -5.06 8.31 -14.39
CA MET A 338 -6.15 9.13 -14.93
C MET A 338 -6.10 9.20 -16.46
N ARG A 339 -7.09 9.87 -17.08
CA ARG A 339 -7.07 10.11 -18.53
C ARG A 339 -5.77 10.78 -18.99
N HIS A 340 -5.31 11.79 -18.23
CA HIS A 340 -4.14 12.58 -18.59
C HIS A 340 -2.90 12.03 -17.88
N LEU A 341 -1.80 11.94 -18.60
CA LEU A 341 -0.49 11.70 -18.03
C LEU A 341 -0.01 12.98 -17.35
N ILE A 342 0.37 12.89 -16.08
CA ILE A 342 0.84 14.03 -15.28
C ILE A 342 2.28 13.78 -14.88
N PHE A 343 3.16 14.74 -15.18
CA PHE A 343 4.54 14.73 -14.67
C PHE A 343 4.67 15.78 -13.57
N ILE A 344 5.29 15.41 -12.46
CA ILE A 344 5.44 16.24 -11.26
C ILE A 344 6.91 16.28 -10.86
N CYS A 345 7.42 17.48 -10.58
CA CYS A 345 8.69 17.68 -9.89
C CYS A 345 8.56 18.75 -8.81
N GLY A 346 9.39 18.65 -7.77
CA GLY A 346 9.30 19.59 -6.64
C GLY A 346 10.48 19.46 -5.68
N ILE A 347 10.58 20.45 -4.80
CA ILE A 347 11.54 20.51 -3.68
C ILE A 347 10.81 20.90 -2.39
N GLU A 348 11.32 20.42 -1.28
CA GLU A 348 10.79 20.75 0.04
C GLU A 348 11.83 21.37 0.97
N GLY A 349 11.37 21.96 2.07
CA GLY A 349 12.21 22.68 3.03
C GLY A 349 12.72 24.03 2.50
N THR A 350 11.95 24.67 1.63
CA THR A 350 12.29 25.97 1.05
C THR A 350 11.83 27.13 1.94
N SER A 351 12.28 28.34 1.62
CA SER A 351 11.82 29.57 2.27
C SER A 351 10.59 30.16 1.56
N GLU A 352 9.90 31.11 2.22
CA GLU A 352 8.79 31.85 1.62
C GLU A 352 9.16 32.46 0.26
N LYS A 353 8.23 32.44 -0.69
CA LYS A 353 8.37 33.03 -2.03
C LYS A 353 9.52 32.43 -2.86
N SER A 354 9.79 31.16 -2.69
CA SER A 354 10.83 30.46 -3.46
C SER A 354 10.35 29.93 -4.82
N GLN A 355 9.05 29.96 -5.13
CA GLN A 355 8.47 29.40 -6.36
C GLN A 355 9.10 29.95 -7.64
N ASP A 356 9.36 31.27 -7.73
CA ASP A 356 9.99 31.85 -8.91
C ASP A 356 11.44 31.41 -9.11
N LYS A 357 12.18 31.19 -8.01
CA LYS A 357 13.55 30.67 -8.07
C LYS A 357 13.53 29.21 -8.52
N PHE A 358 12.61 28.44 -7.99
CA PHE A 358 12.42 27.04 -8.38
C PHE A 358 12.03 26.93 -9.86
N ASN A 359 11.05 27.71 -10.34
CA ASN A 359 10.67 27.72 -11.74
C ASN A 359 11.86 28.03 -12.67
N LYS A 360 12.66 29.04 -12.33
CA LYS A 360 13.87 29.38 -13.11
C LYS A 360 14.89 28.26 -13.13
N LEU A 361 15.05 27.56 -12.01
CA LEU A 361 15.95 26.39 -11.91
C LEU A 361 15.50 25.28 -12.85
N ILE A 362 14.21 24.92 -12.82
CA ILE A 362 13.64 23.86 -13.66
C ILE A 362 13.68 24.25 -15.14
N ASP A 363 13.28 25.47 -15.49
CA ASP A 363 13.29 25.95 -16.86
C ASP A 363 14.71 25.97 -17.45
N LYS A 364 15.71 26.38 -16.66
CA LYS A 364 17.12 26.29 -17.03
C LYS A 364 17.55 24.84 -17.26
N THR A 365 17.18 23.93 -16.38
CA THR A 365 17.53 22.51 -16.50
C THR A 365 16.97 21.90 -17.77
N PHE A 366 15.69 22.14 -18.09
CA PHE A 366 15.11 21.65 -19.35
C PHE A 366 15.74 22.29 -20.60
N ALA A 367 16.10 23.58 -20.54
CA ALA A 367 16.79 24.22 -21.64
C ALA A 367 18.19 23.63 -21.87
N GLU A 368 18.93 23.32 -20.82
CA GLU A 368 20.23 22.63 -20.90
C GLU A 368 20.06 21.21 -21.47
N ILE A 369 19.10 20.41 -20.98
CA ILE A 369 18.81 19.08 -21.52
C ILE A 369 18.41 19.14 -23.01
N LYS A 370 17.58 20.10 -23.39
CA LYS A 370 17.21 20.29 -24.82
C LYS A 370 18.42 20.57 -25.68
N LYS A 371 19.37 21.38 -25.19
CA LYS A 371 20.57 21.73 -25.90
C LYS A 371 21.59 20.59 -25.99
N ASP A 372 21.86 19.93 -24.87
CA ASP A 372 22.98 19.01 -24.75
C ASP A 372 22.54 17.53 -24.96
N GLY A 373 21.23 17.21 -24.83
CA GLY A 373 20.67 15.86 -24.97
C GLY A 373 20.97 14.99 -23.79
N PHE A 374 20.81 13.69 -23.99
CA PHE A 374 21.16 12.62 -23.04
C PHE A 374 22.33 11.80 -23.62
N SER A 375 23.20 11.30 -22.77
CA SER A 375 24.26 10.38 -23.19
C SER A 375 23.67 9.03 -23.61
N GLU A 376 24.35 8.31 -24.48
CA GLU A 376 23.97 6.94 -24.90
C GLU A 376 23.78 6.03 -23.69
N SER A 377 24.66 6.13 -22.71
CA SER A 377 24.57 5.39 -21.44
C SER A 377 23.28 5.67 -20.67
N GLN A 378 22.82 6.92 -20.61
CA GLN A 378 21.55 7.26 -19.94
C GLN A 378 20.34 6.71 -20.72
N ILE A 379 20.39 6.76 -22.04
CA ILE A 379 19.31 6.24 -22.90
C ILE A 379 19.18 4.72 -22.72
N GLU A 380 20.28 3.99 -22.85
CA GLU A 380 20.32 2.54 -22.66
C GLU A 380 19.87 2.12 -21.26
N SER A 381 20.32 2.84 -20.23
CA SER A 381 19.88 2.60 -18.84
C SER A 381 18.38 2.78 -18.66
N ALA A 382 17.81 3.89 -19.15
CA ALA A 382 16.37 4.14 -19.02
C ALA A 382 15.53 3.12 -19.81
N LEU A 383 15.97 2.72 -21.01
CA LEU A 383 15.33 1.65 -21.79
C LEU A 383 15.41 0.28 -21.09
N TYR A 384 16.54 -0.01 -20.44
CA TYR A 384 16.72 -1.21 -19.63
C TYR A 384 15.77 -1.22 -18.43
N GLN A 385 15.66 -0.11 -17.69
CA GLN A 385 14.73 0.01 -16.57
C GLN A 385 13.27 -0.17 -17.03
N LEU A 386 12.90 0.41 -18.16
CA LEU A 386 11.57 0.24 -18.73
C LEU A 386 11.27 -1.23 -19.06
N GLU A 387 12.24 -1.95 -19.63
CA GLU A 387 12.12 -3.39 -19.91
C GLU A 387 11.99 -4.22 -18.62
N LEU A 388 12.80 -3.97 -17.59
CA LEU A 388 12.71 -4.65 -16.29
C LEU A 388 11.33 -4.48 -15.65
N ASN A 389 10.81 -3.25 -15.62
CA ASN A 389 9.51 -2.94 -15.06
C ASN A 389 8.37 -3.68 -15.79
N ARG A 390 8.51 -3.87 -17.11
CA ARG A 390 7.54 -4.61 -17.91
C ARG A 390 7.59 -6.13 -17.72
N ARG A 391 8.75 -6.67 -17.41
CA ARG A 391 8.95 -8.11 -17.15
C ARG A 391 8.56 -8.51 -15.74
N GLU A 392 8.55 -7.58 -14.80
CA GLU A 392 8.35 -7.91 -13.40
C GLU A 392 6.94 -8.43 -13.10
N ILE A 393 6.88 -9.59 -12.45
CA ILE A 393 5.67 -10.18 -11.88
C ILE A 393 5.66 -9.88 -10.39
N SER A 394 4.91 -8.87 -10.00
CA SER A 394 4.73 -8.47 -8.60
C SER A 394 3.34 -8.88 -8.09
N SER A 395 3.23 -9.22 -6.82
CA SER A 395 1.97 -9.46 -6.11
C SER A 395 2.03 -8.92 -4.67
N SER A 396 2.87 -7.91 -4.44
CA SER A 396 3.12 -7.38 -3.10
C SER A 396 1.91 -6.68 -2.48
N SER A 397 1.13 -5.94 -3.28
CA SER A 397 -0.04 -5.19 -2.82
C SER A 397 -1.36 -5.68 -3.45
N LEU A 398 -1.35 -6.01 -4.74
CA LEU A 398 -2.50 -6.48 -5.50
C LEU A 398 -2.19 -7.83 -6.16
N PRO A 399 -3.21 -8.70 -6.38
CA PRO A 399 -3.06 -9.86 -7.23
C PRO A 399 -2.48 -9.50 -8.60
N TYR A 400 -1.55 -10.32 -9.11
CA TYR A 400 -0.90 -10.03 -10.39
C TYR A 400 -1.90 -9.86 -11.54
N GLY A 401 -2.89 -10.76 -11.63
CA GLY A 401 -3.95 -10.66 -12.63
C GLY A 401 -4.73 -9.34 -12.54
N LEU A 402 -5.00 -8.86 -11.33
CA LEU A 402 -5.69 -7.58 -11.12
C LEU A 402 -4.84 -6.39 -11.58
N GLN A 403 -3.52 -6.41 -11.34
CA GLN A 403 -2.63 -5.34 -11.83
C GLN A 403 -2.65 -5.23 -13.35
N ILE A 404 -2.63 -6.37 -14.06
CA ILE A 404 -2.74 -6.38 -15.53
C ILE A 404 -4.10 -5.86 -15.98
N LEU A 405 -5.20 -6.29 -15.34
CA LEU A 405 -6.54 -5.81 -15.69
C LEU A 405 -6.66 -4.28 -15.48
N LEU A 406 -6.11 -3.75 -14.39
CA LEU A 406 -6.09 -2.30 -14.12
C LEU A 406 -5.25 -1.54 -15.14
N SER A 407 -4.12 -2.09 -15.61
CA SER A 407 -3.30 -1.42 -16.64
C SER A 407 -4.02 -1.30 -18.00
N MET A 408 -5.04 -2.13 -18.26
CA MET A 408 -5.87 -2.09 -19.46
C MET A 408 -7.10 -1.19 -19.32
N ALA A 409 -7.45 -0.84 -18.07
CA ALA A 409 -8.66 -0.06 -17.76
C ALA A 409 -8.76 1.28 -18.52
N PRO A 410 -7.68 2.10 -18.67
CA PRO A 410 -7.76 3.35 -19.43
C PRO A 410 -8.28 3.15 -20.87
N GLY A 411 -7.91 2.06 -21.56
CA GLY A 411 -8.42 1.75 -22.88
C GLY A 411 -9.95 1.58 -22.90
N ALA A 412 -10.51 0.87 -21.94
CA ALA A 412 -11.96 0.67 -21.82
C ALA A 412 -12.70 1.95 -21.34
N LEU A 413 -12.12 2.69 -20.40
CA LEU A 413 -12.73 3.90 -19.84
C LEU A 413 -12.83 5.04 -20.87
N TYR A 414 -11.79 5.22 -21.71
CA TYR A 414 -11.66 6.38 -22.61
C TYR A 414 -11.86 6.02 -24.07
N LYS A 415 -12.58 4.91 -24.37
CA LYS A 415 -12.96 4.49 -25.73
C LYS A 415 -11.77 4.21 -26.66
N SER A 416 -10.73 3.64 -26.16
CA SER A 416 -9.59 3.15 -26.91
C SER A 416 -9.58 1.60 -26.94
N ASP A 417 -8.54 1.01 -27.52
CA ASP A 417 -8.34 -0.43 -27.50
C ASP A 417 -7.64 -0.87 -26.20
N PRO A 418 -8.36 -1.51 -25.25
CA PRO A 418 -7.73 -1.95 -24.00
C PRO A 418 -6.66 -3.04 -24.24
N LEU A 419 -6.78 -3.83 -25.33
CA LEU A 419 -5.80 -4.88 -25.64
C LEU A 419 -4.48 -4.28 -26.17
N ALA A 420 -4.49 -3.06 -26.70
CA ALA A 420 -3.26 -2.38 -27.09
C ALA A 420 -2.35 -2.07 -25.89
N LEU A 421 -2.94 -1.73 -24.73
CA LEU A 421 -2.22 -1.43 -23.50
C LEU A 421 -1.58 -2.65 -22.85
N SER A 422 -2.06 -3.88 -23.16
CA SER A 422 -1.46 -5.13 -22.66
C SER A 422 -0.30 -5.63 -23.51
N ASN A 423 -0.24 -5.28 -24.80
CA ASN A 423 0.78 -5.74 -25.74
C ASN A 423 1.64 -4.58 -26.21
N ILE A 424 2.61 -4.20 -25.40
CA ILE A 424 3.49 -3.07 -25.65
C ILE A 424 4.75 -3.40 -26.44
N ASP A 425 5.03 -4.69 -26.74
CA ASP A 425 6.33 -5.11 -27.31
C ASP A 425 6.64 -4.37 -28.63
N GLY A 426 5.63 -4.21 -29.50
CA GLY A 426 5.79 -3.47 -30.75
C GLY A 426 6.07 -1.97 -30.53
N ALA A 427 5.31 -1.34 -29.61
CA ALA A 427 5.47 0.08 -29.28
C ALA A 427 6.82 0.34 -28.56
N LEU A 428 7.22 -0.58 -27.66
CA LEU A 428 8.52 -0.50 -26.98
C LEU A 428 9.69 -0.64 -27.97
N LYS A 429 9.58 -1.59 -28.94
CA LYS A 429 10.59 -1.70 -30.00
C LYS A 429 10.71 -0.42 -30.81
N GLN A 430 9.59 0.16 -31.21
CA GLN A 430 9.57 1.42 -31.95
C GLN A 430 10.15 2.59 -31.11
N LEU A 431 9.83 2.62 -29.81
CA LEU A 431 10.39 3.63 -28.89
C LEU A 431 11.91 3.49 -28.78
N LYS A 432 12.44 2.26 -28.65
CA LYS A 432 13.89 1.99 -28.64
C LYS A 432 14.56 2.51 -29.91
N GLU A 433 14.00 2.20 -31.08
CA GLU A 433 14.51 2.70 -32.36
C GLU A 433 14.44 4.22 -32.49
N ASN A 434 13.40 4.86 -31.93
CA ASN A 434 13.24 6.32 -31.96
C ASN A 434 14.16 7.03 -30.96
N ALA A 435 14.38 6.49 -29.79
CA ALA A 435 15.19 7.10 -28.74
C ALA A 435 16.64 7.37 -29.18
N HIS A 436 17.18 6.55 -30.11
CA HIS A 436 18.51 6.73 -30.69
C HIS A 436 18.55 7.67 -31.91
N LYS A 437 17.39 8.20 -32.37
CA LYS A 437 17.37 9.18 -33.45
C LYS A 437 17.76 10.56 -32.95
N GLU A 438 18.63 11.23 -33.69
CA GLU A 438 19.07 12.61 -33.39
C GLU A 438 17.88 13.56 -33.20
N GLY A 439 17.86 14.27 -32.09
CA GLY A 439 16.85 15.28 -31.76
C GLY A 439 15.51 14.72 -31.25
N TYR A 440 15.28 13.40 -31.25
CA TYR A 440 13.98 12.83 -30.82
C TYR A 440 13.67 13.15 -29.36
N LEU A 441 14.56 12.81 -28.44
CA LEU A 441 14.38 13.06 -27.02
C LEU A 441 14.34 14.55 -26.68
N GLN A 442 15.15 15.37 -27.35
CA GLN A 442 15.13 16.83 -27.21
C GLN A 442 13.78 17.41 -27.63
N ASN A 443 13.16 16.86 -28.68
CA ASN A 443 11.82 17.27 -29.11
C ASN A 443 10.74 16.84 -28.08
N LEU A 444 10.91 15.70 -27.40
CA LEU A 444 10.03 15.31 -26.29
C LEU A 444 10.15 16.29 -25.12
N ILE A 445 11.36 16.67 -24.73
CA ILE A 445 11.58 17.68 -23.68
C ILE A 445 10.93 19.02 -24.03
N ASP A 446 11.07 19.47 -25.30
CA ASP A 446 10.39 20.68 -25.73
C ASP A 446 8.86 20.57 -25.66
N ARG A 447 8.32 19.51 -26.22
CA ARG A 447 6.88 19.25 -26.26
C ARG A 447 6.26 19.08 -24.87
N PHE A 448 6.92 18.36 -23.97
CA PHE A 448 6.36 18.04 -22.66
C PHE A 448 6.52 19.16 -21.64
N PHE A 449 7.59 19.95 -21.71
CA PHE A 449 7.94 20.91 -20.66
C PHE A 449 8.12 22.35 -21.12
N ILE A 450 8.95 22.60 -22.16
CA ILE A 450 9.36 23.98 -22.53
C ILE A 450 8.23 24.72 -23.25
N SER A 451 7.67 24.10 -24.29
CA SER A 451 6.57 24.67 -25.07
C SER A 451 5.18 24.40 -24.48
N ASN A 452 5.10 23.57 -23.43
CA ASN A 452 3.86 23.15 -22.81
C ASN A 452 3.37 24.16 -21.78
N LYS A 453 2.26 24.82 -22.06
CA LYS A 453 1.61 25.76 -21.15
C LYS A 453 0.66 25.14 -20.16
N ASN A 454 0.32 23.86 -20.32
CA ASN A 454 -0.51 23.10 -19.37
C ASN A 454 0.33 22.74 -18.14
N ARG A 455 0.77 23.77 -17.43
CA ARG A 455 1.64 23.70 -16.25
C ARG A 455 1.00 24.40 -15.06
N VAL A 456 1.11 23.80 -13.91
CA VAL A 456 0.78 24.39 -12.61
C VAL A 456 2.07 24.54 -11.81
N ASN A 457 2.29 25.72 -11.26
CA ASN A 457 3.33 26.02 -10.29
C ASN A 457 2.66 26.22 -8.93
N LEU A 458 2.89 25.29 -8.00
CA LEU A 458 2.23 25.25 -6.71
C LEU A 458 3.22 25.53 -5.57
N GLU A 459 2.93 26.53 -4.76
CA GLU A 459 3.61 26.77 -3.50
C GLU A 459 2.77 26.25 -2.34
N MET A 460 3.28 25.27 -1.60
CA MET A 460 2.68 24.74 -0.39
C MET A 460 3.22 25.49 0.82
N VAL A 461 2.32 26.09 1.61
CA VAL A 461 2.65 26.98 2.73
C VAL A 461 2.41 26.26 4.07
N PRO A 462 3.44 26.14 4.94
CA PRO A 462 3.26 25.49 6.23
C PRO A 462 2.42 26.38 7.19
N ASP A 463 1.38 25.79 7.80
CA ASP A 463 0.55 26.44 8.83
C ASP A 463 0.29 25.45 9.98
N LEU A 464 1.05 25.61 11.08
CA LEU A 464 0.93 24.77 12.30
C LEU A 464 -0.43 24.87 12.98
N GLU A 465 -1.18 25.94 12.74
CA GLU A 465 -2.52 26.15 13.31
C GLU A 465 -3.66 25.74 12.36
N LEU A 466 -3.34 25.21 11.19
CA LEU A 466 -4.34 24.87 10.17
C LEU A 466 -5.40 23.90 10.69
N ILE A 467 -4.98 22.86 11.41
CA ILE A 467 -5.89 21.88 12.02
C ILE A 467 -6.79 22.56 13.05
N ASN A 468 -6.20 23.33 13.98
CA ASN A 468 -6.95 24.05 15.02
C ASN A 468 -7.96 25.02 14.42
N LYS A 469 -7.57 25.76 13.36
CA LYS A 469 -8.47 26.67 12.65
C LYS A 469 -9.67 25.93 12.03
N LYS A 470 -9.42 24.81 11.35
CA LYS A 470 -10.48 23.96 10.76
C LYS A 470 -11.40 23.37 11.82
N GLU A 471 -10.86 22.94 12.96
CA GLU A 471 -11.67 22.43 14.09
C GLU A 471 -12.50 23.51 14.75
N ASP A 472 -11.96 24.70 14.95
CA ASP A 472 -12.69 25.83 15.51
C ASP A 472 -13.83 26.31 14.57
N GLU A 473 -13.59 26.31 13.26
CA GLU A 473 -14.63 26.59 12.27
C GLU A 473 -15.76 25.55 12.33
N LEU A 474 -15.40 24.27 12.35
CA LEU A 474 -16.36 23.18 12.47
C LEU A 474 -17.15 23.27 13.77
N ARG A 475 -16.49 23.55 14.90
CA ARG A 475 -17.14 23.74 16.20
C ARG A 475 -18.16 24.89 16.17
N LYS A 476 -17.81 26.04 15.59
CA LYS A 476 -18.73 27.16 15.42
C LYS A 476 -19.96 26.80 14.61
N ILE A 477 -19.78 26.04 13.53
CA ILE A 477 -20.89 25.54 12.70
C ILE A 477 -21.80 24.63 13.54
N LEU A 478 -21.24 23.66 14.24
CA LEU A 478 -21.99 22.71 15.06
C LEU A 478 -22.72 23.39 16.24
N ASP A 479 -22.10 24.35 16.89
CA ASP A 479 -22.72 25.15 17.95
C ASP A 479 -23.88 26.01 17.42
N GLY A 480 -23.72 26.55 16.21
CA GLY A 480 -24.79 27.27 15.50
C GLY A 480 -25.97 26.34 15.17
N ILE A 481 -25.72 25.17 14.62
CA ILE A 481 -26.75 24.13 14.34
C ILE A 481 -27.45 23.75 15.65
N LYS A 482 -26.71 23.38 16.68
CA LYS A 482 -27.25 22.97 18.00
C LYS A 482 -28.12 24.05 18.63
N SER A 483 -27.71 25.31 18.49
CA SER A 483 -28.43 26.45 19.05
C SER A 483 -29.74 26.75 18.33
N SER A 484 -29.79 26.50 17.02
CA SER A 484 -31.03 26.67 16.19
C SER A 484 -32.02 25.53 16.33
N MET A 485 -31.59 24.36 16.80
CA MET A 485 -32.43 23.18 16.92
C MET A 485 -33.49 23.32 18.01
N SER A 486 -34.72 22.95 17.66
CA SER A 486 -35.82 22.76 18.60
C SER A 486 -35.59 21.57 19.53
N SER A 487 -36.30 21.52 20.65
CA SER A 487 -36.29 20.38 21.56
C SER A 487 -36.74 19.08 20.89
N LYS A 488 -37.61 19.16 19.87
CA LYS A 488 -38.06 17.99 19.09
C LYS A 488 -36.91 17.47 18.23
N GLU A 489 -36.23 18.31 17.46
CA GLU A 489 -35.13 17.92 16.61
C GLU A 489 -33.98 17.31 17.42
N LYS A 490 -33.69 17.85 18.61
CA LYS A 490 -32.69 17.25 19.53
C LYS A 490 -33.11 15.87 20.02
N LEU A 491 -34.42 15.65 20.29
CA LEU A 491 -34.91 14.35 20.68
C LEU A 491 -34.88 13.36 19.52
N ASP A 492 -35.21 13.83 18.31
CA ASP A 492 -35.19 13.00 17.10
C ASP A 492 -33.76 12.50 16.81
N LEU A 493 -32.72 13.35 16.94
CA LEU A 493 -31.33 12.93 16.83
C LEU A 493 -30.92 11.86 17.87
N VAL A 494 -31.36 11.99 19.11
CA VAL A 494 -31.11 11.01 20.16
C VAL A 494 -31.79 9.67 19.81
N ASN A 495 -33.02 9.71 19.28
CA ASN A 495 -33.74 8.52 18.87
C ASN A 495 -33.09 7.84 17.65
N ASP A 496 -32.69 8.62 16.64
CA ASP A 496 -31.98 8.13 15.46
C ASP A 496 -30.65 7.44 15.84
N ALA A 497 -29.87 8.06 16.72
CA ALA A 497 -28.63 7.47 17.21
C ALA A 497 -28.86 6.16 17.97
N LYS A 498 -29.93 6.06 18.79
CA LYS A 498 -30.30 4.83 19.47
C LYS A 498 -30.75 3.76 18.48
N LYS A 499 -31.58 4.11 17.50
CA LYS A 499 -32.05 3.19 16.45
C LYS A 499 -30.84 2.61 15.67
N LEU A 500 -29.88 3.45 15.32
CA LEU A 500 -28.66 3.01 14.63
C LEU A 500 -27.82 2.07 15.52
N ALA A 501 -27.67 2.40 16.80
CA ALA A 501 -26.97 1.55 17.76
C ALA A 501 -27.67 0.19 17.94
N ASP A 502 -29.02 0.15 18.02
CA ASP A 502 -29.79 -1.07 18.08
C ASP A 502 -29.60 -1.93 16.82
N ARG A 503 -29.61 -1.31 15.63
CA ARG A 503 -29.34 -1.97 14.34
C ARG A 503 -27.91 -2.56 14.30
N GLN A 504 -26.93 -1.81 14.78
CA GLN A 504 -25.52 -2.28 14.86
C GLN A 504 -25.35 -3.46 15.85
N ASN A 505 -26.22 -3.54 16.87
CA ASN A 505 -26.20 -4.64 17.85
C ASN A 505 -26.98 -5.87 17.39
N ALA A 506 -27.90 -5.72 16.42
CA ALA A 506 -28.70 -6.83 15.91
C ALA A 506 -27.80 -7.87 15.19
N GLU A 507 -28.02 -9.15 15.48
CA GLU A 507 -27.35 -10.22 14.76
C GLU A 507 -27.95 -10.39 13.36
N PRO A 508 -27.13 -10.36 12.29
CA PRO A 508 -27.61 -10.56 10.93
C PRO A 508 -27.93 -12.05 10.66
N ASP A 509 -28.90 -12.29 9.78
CA ASP A 509 -29.17 -13.65 9.27
C ASP A 509 -28.05 -14.09 8.30
N LYS A 510 -27.09 -14.82 8.83
CA LYS A 510 -25.89 -15.26 8.08
C LYS A 510 -26.20 -16.34 7.04
N GLU A 511 -27.31 -17.06 7.13
CA GLU A 511 -27.64 -18.19 6.25
C GLU A 511 -28.02 -17.75 4.82
N VAL A 512 -28.32 -16.47 4.62
CA VAL A 512 -28.61 -15.91 3.30
C VAL A 512 -27.39 -15.89 2.39
N LEU A 513 -26.17 -15.81 2.98
CA LEU A 513 -24.91 -15.71 2.24
C LEU A 513 -24.31 -17.10 1.95
N PRO A 514 -23.71 -17.27 0.75
CA PRO A 514 -22.97 -18.50 0.46
C PRO A 514 -21.76 -18.64 1.38
N LYS A 515 -21.37 -19.87 1.67
CA LYS A 515 -20.18 -20.19 2.45
C LYS A 515 -19.41 -21.38 1.85
N LEU A 516 -18.12 -21.42 2.14
CA LEU A 516 -17.28 -22.60 1.92
C LEU A 516 -17.28 -23.48 3.16
N GLU A 517 -17.09 -24.77 2.91
CA GLU A 517 -16.85 -25.76 3.96
C GLU A 517 -15.35 -26.14 3.98
N LEU A 518 -14.85 -26.69 5.09
CA LEU A 518 -13.47 -27.16 5.18
C LEU A 518 -13.10 -28.19 4.11
N ASN A 519 -14.08 -28.92 3.59
CA ASN A 519 -13.87 -29.88 2.50
C ASN A 519 -13.61 -29.22 1.13
N ASP A 520 -14.00 -27.95 0.96
CA ASP A 520 -13.71 -27.15 -0.25
C ASP A 520 -12.27 -26.61 -0.25
N VAL A 521 -11.59 -26.64 0.93
CA VAL A 521 -10.23 -26.14 1.10
C VAL A 521 -9.20 -27.18 0.65
N PRO A 522 -8.16 -26.82 -0.12
CA PRO A 522 -7.08 -27.73 -0.47
C PRO A 522 -6.44 -28.38 0.75
N LYS A 523 -6.24 -29.69 0.73
CA LYS A 523 -5.69 -30.44 1.88
C LYS A 523 -4.21 -30.14 2.16
N SER A 524 -3.48 -29.64 1.18
CA SER A 524 -2.05 -29.35 1.29
C SER A 524 -1.68 -28.11 0.50
N ILE A 525 -0.65 -27.41 0.94
CA ILE A 525 -0.01 -26.33 0.20
C ILE A 525 1.08 -26.89 -0.71
N SER A 526 1.28 -26.25 -1.84
CA SER A 526 2.43 -26.51 -2.71
C SER A 526 3.60 -25.62 -2.34
N PHE A 527 4.80 -26.18 -2.43
CA PHE A 527 6.02 -25.44 -2.13
C PHE A 527 6.90 -25.31 -3.39
N PRO A 528 7.64 -24.20 -3.52
CA PRO A 528 8.60 -24.04 -4.61
C PRO A 528 9.71 -25.09 -4.53
N LYS A 529 10.18 -25.56 -5.70
CA LYS A 529 11.28 -26.51 -5.76
C LYS A 529 12.61 -25.78 -5.57
N THR A 530 13.40 -26.23 -4.61
CA THR A 530 14.74 -25.71 -4.35
C THR A 530 15.82 -26.64 -4.90
N LYS A 531 16.97 -26.07 -5.24
CA LYS A 531 18.17 -26.79 -5.62
C LYS A 531 19.39 -26.08 -5.06
N LYS A 532 20.21 -26.80 -4.30
CA LYS A 532 21.55 -26.29 -3.94
C LYS A 532 22.46 -26.48 -5.13
N LEU A 533 23.07 -25.41 -5.61
CA LEU A 533 24.06 -25.48 -6.67
C LEU A 533 25.38 -25.99 -6.07
N ALA A 534 25.79 -27.22 -6.45
CA ALA A 534 27.04 -27.79 -5.98
C ALA A 534 28.23 -26.99 -6.56
N THR A 535 28.91 -26.26 -5.69
CA THR A 535 30.17 -25.57 -6.00
C THR A 535 31.23 -25.98 -5.02
N PHE A 536 32.50 -26.02 -5.41
CA PHE A 536 33.60 -26.32 -4.51
C PHE A 536 33.71 -25.20 -3.45
N GLY A 537 33.34 -25.49 -2.23
CA GLY A 537 33.54 -24.67 -1.03
C GLY A 537 32.40 -23.73 -0.64
N TYR A 538 31.48 -23.34 -1.53
CA TYR A 538 30.26 -22.58 -1.26
C TYR A 538 29.13 -23.00 -2.21
N SER A 539 27.92 -23.13 -1.72
CA SER A 539 26.77 -23.58 -2.53
C SER A 539 25.62 -22.59 -2.40
N PRO A 540 25.50 -21.63 -3.36
CA PRO A 540 24.32 -20.78 -3.43
C PRO A 540 23.04 -21.60 -3.48
N THR A 541 21.99 -21.10 -2.86
CA THR A 541 20.63 -21.67 -3.00
C THR A 541 20.01 -21.17 -4.30
N PHE A 542 19.43 -22.06 -5.08
CA PHE A 542 18.76 -21.73 -6.34
C PHE A 542 17.32 -22.22 -6.32
N TYR A 543 16.40 -21.34 -6.74
CA TYR A 543 15.00 -21.66 -6.99
C TYR A 543 14.69 -21.49 -8.48
N GLU A 544 14.24 -22.56 -9.12
CA GLU A 544 13.73 -22.52 -10.50
C GLU A 544 12.27 -22.07 -10.47
N GLN A 545 12.00 -20.83 -10.91
CA GLN A 545 10.68 -20.20 -10.85
C GLN A 545 10.38 -19.47 -12.17
N PRO A 546 9.09 -19.37 -12.60
CA PRO A 546 8.70 -18.67 -13.82
C PRO A 546 8.73 -17.15 -13.60
N THR A 547 9.91 -16.54 -13.66
CA THR A 547 10.18 -15.13 -13.38
C THR A 547 10.09 -14.19 -14.59
N ASN A 548 9.47 -14.63 -15.68
CA ASN A 548 9.37 -13.87 -16.93
C ASN A 548 10.72 -13.35 -17.48
N GLY A 549 11.77 -14.20 -17.39
CA GLY A 549 13.10 -13.87 -17.89
C GLY A 549 13.96 -13.04 -16.93
N LEU A 550 13.49 -12.71 -15.74
CA LEU A 550 14.28 -12.01 -14.71
C LEU A 550 15.06 -13.01 -13.84
N THR A 551 16.20 -12.58 -13.36
CA THR A 551 16.94 -13.19 -12.26
C THR A 551 16.87 -12.29 -11.05
N TYR A 552 16.52 -12.84 -9.89
CA TYR A 552 16.59 -12.19 -8.59
C TYR A 552 17.78 -12.77 -7.83
N ASN A 553 18.56 -11.91 -7.22
CA ASN A 553 19.69 -12.29 -6.37
C ASN A 553 19.56 -11.62 -5.00
N SER A 554 19.93 -12.35 -3.95
CA SER A 554 20.10 -11.80 -2.61
C SER A 554 21.41 -12.27 -2.01
N VAL A 555 22.23 -11.34 -1.58
CA VAL A 555 23.45 -11.58 -0.81
C VAL A 555 23.18 -11.15 0.63
N SER A 556 23.28 -12.08 1.56
CA SER A 556 22.97 -11.85 2.98
C SER A 556 24.20 -12.05 3.85
N LYS A 557 24.28 -11.29 4.95
CA LYS A 557 25.34 -11.39 5.94
C LYS A 557 24.76 -11.46 7.34
N ASP A 558 25.24 -12.40 8.16
CA ASP A 558 24.85 -12.55 9.56
C ASP A 558 25.34 -11.35 10.40
N LEU A 559 24.53 -10.91 11.36
CA LEU A 559 24.76 -9.73 12.20
C LEU A 559 25.18 -10.10 13.61
N ASN A 560 26.15 -9.35 14.14
CA ASN A 560 26.52 -9.33 15.55
C ASN A 560 26.17 -7.94 16.12
N LEU A 561 25.18 -7.88 17.03
CA LEU A 561 24.74 -6.66 17.69
C LEU A 561 24.81 -6.84 19.21
N SER A 562 25.57 -6.00 19.86
CA SER A 562 25.81 -6.05 21.31
C SER A 562 25.21 -4.86 22.06
N SER A 563 24.81 -3.81 21.33
CA SER A 563 24.33 -2.56 21.91
C SER A 563 23.27 -1.88 21.02
N LEU A 564 22.50 -0.94 21.57
CA LEU A 564 21.63 -0.06 20.78
C LEU A 564 22.41 0.82 19.81
N GLU A 565 23.67 1.09 20.11
CA GLU A 565 24.57 1.82 19.21
C GLU A 565 24.85 1.03 17.93
N ASP A 566 25.01 -0.30 18.03
CA ASP A 566 25.15 -1.18 16.86
C ASP A 566 23.85 -1.18 16.03
N VAL A 567 22.68 -1.22 16.69
CA VAL A 567 21.37 -1.14 16.02
C VAL A 567 21.21 0.18 15.25
N ASN A 568 21.58 1.30 15.88
CA ASN A 568 21.56 2.61 15.26
C ASN A 568 22.54 2.71 14.09
N SER A 569 23.73 2.17 14.23
CA SER A 569 24.76 2.12 13.18
C SER A 569 24.29 1.28 12.00
N LEU A 570 23.67 0.14 12.26
CA LEU A 570 23.06 -0.72 11.23
C LEU A 570 21.93 -0.01 10.48
N MET A 571 21.08 0.75 11.19
CA MET A 571 20.00 1.53 10.58
C MET A 571 20.58 2.55 9.57
N VAL A 572 21.58 3.33 10.00
CA VAL A 572 22.26 4.31 9.14
C VAL A 572 22.92 3.61 7.96
N LEU A 573 23.72 2.58 8.20
CA LEU A 573 24.44 1.84 7.15
C LEU A 573 23.49 1.25 6.10
N SER A 574 22.38 0.66 6.54
CA SER A 574 21.36 0.09 5.64
C SER A 574 20.71 1.15 4.74
N ALA A 575 20.56 2.38 5.24
CA ALA A 575 20.03 3.50 4.46
C ALA A 575 21.03 4.01 3.41
N LEU A 576 22.33 3.75 3.59
CA LEU A 576 23.42 4.24 2.75
C LEU A 576 23.85 3.27 1.65
N PHE A 577 23.68 1.95 1.83
CA PHE A 577 24.12 0.96 0.85
C PHE A 577 23.52 1.23 -0.54
N GLY A 578 24.42 1.32 -1.55
CA GLY A 578 24.07 1.63 -2.92
C GLY A 578 23.70 3.08 -3.19
N LYS A 579 23.66 3.97 -2.18
CA LYS A 579 23.27 5.38 -2.33
C LYS A 579 24.40 6.37 -2.06
N VAL A 580 25.47 5.93 -1.41
CA VAL A 580 26.77 6.62 -1.34
C VAL A 580 27.75 5.88 -2.25
N GLY A 581 28.95 6.43 -2.49
CA GLY A 581 29.95 5.80 -3.31
C GLY A 581 30.55 4.52 -2.73
N THR A 582 31.42 3.90 -3.48
CA THR A 582 32.40 2.92 -2.98
C THR A 582 33.79 3.53 -3.01
N LYS A 583 34.81 2.81 -2.50
CA LYS A 583 36.21 3.31 -2.48
C LYS A 583 36.72 3.79 -3.84
N ASP A 584 36.25 3.19 -4.93
CA ASP A 584 36.70 3.41 -6.30
C ASP A 584 35.73 4.23 -7.16
N LYS A 585 34.52 4.50 -6.68
CA LYS A 585 33.45 5.18 -7.45
C LYS A 585 32.72 6.18 -6.57
N ASP A 586 32.48 7.38 -7.09
CA ASP A 586 31.56 8.30 -6.45
C ASP A 586 30.09 7.78 -6.54
N TYR A 587 29.19 8.39 -5.79
CA TYR A 587 27.82 7.92 -5.72
C TYR A 587 27.05 8.04 -7.05
N MET A 588 27.39 9.01 -7.92
CA MET A 588 26.74 9.18 -9.22
C MET A 588 27.17 8.08 -10.18
N GLN A 589 28.48 7.77 -10.24
CA GLN A 589 29.01 6.65 -11.01
C GLN A 589 28.41 5.33 -10.57
N LEU A 590 28.34 5.11 -9.25
CA LEU A 590 27.72 3.91 -8.70
C LEU A 590 26.24 3.75 -9.09
N GLN A 591 25.47 4.84 -9.01
CA GLN A 591 24.06 4.83 -9.40
C GLN A 591 23.87 4.56 -10.89
N GLU A 592 24.74 5.13 -11.74
CA GLU A 592 24.73 4.85 -13.17
C GLU A 592 25.04 3.37 -13.46
N ASP A 593 26.05 2.80 -12.79
CA ASP A 593 26.40 1.38 -12.94
C ASP A 593 25.25 0.46 -12.48
N ILE A 594 24.62 0.76 -11.32
CA ILE A 594 23.46 0.01 -10.83
C ILE A 594 22.33 0.03 -11.84
N SER A 595 22.00 1.20 -12.38
CA SER A 595 20.87 1.38 -13.29
C SER A 595 21.09 0.71 -14.66
N LYS A 596 22.33 0.58 -15.12
CA LYS A 596 22.69 -0.10 -16.37
C LYS A 596 22.49 -1.62 -16.33
N ILE A 597 22.77 -2.24 -15.19
CA ILE A 597 22.85 -3.71 -15.09
C ILE A 597 21.78 -4.33 -14.22
N SER A 598 21.03 -3.53 -13.45
CA SER A 598 20.05 -4.03 -12.50
C SER A 598 18.85 -3.10 -12.32
N GLY A 599 17.76 -3.61 -11.75
CA GLY A 599 16.59 -2.84 -11.32
C GLY A 599 16.74 -2.28 -9.91
N GLY A 600 17.96 -1.85 -9.55
CA GLY A 600 18.30 -1.34 -8.23
C GLY A 600 18.89 -2.39 -7.29
N ILE A 601 19.65 -1.92 -6.29
CA ILE A 601 20.21 -2.74 -5.20
C ILE A 601 19.65 -2.18 -3.90
N ASN A 602 18.91 -3.00 -3.17
CA ASN A 602 18.19 -2.59 -1.97
C ASN A 602 18.70 -3.37 -0.75
N ALA A 603 18.99 -2.64 0.34
CA ALA A 603 19.33 -3.23 1.63
C ALA A 603 18.08 -3.50 2.46
N SER A 604 18.07 -4.62 3.17
CA SER A 604 17.02 -4.97 4.13
C SER A 604 17.60 -5.69 5.34
N ASN A 605 17.01 -5.45 6.51
CA ASN A 605 17.39 -6.12 7.75
C ASN A 605 16.29 -7.10 8.14
N HIS A 606 16.68 -8.29 8.55
CA HIS A 606 15.76 -9.31 9.00
C HIS A 606 16.19 -9.87 10.36
N PHE A 607 15.27 -9.80 11.34
CA PHE A 607 15.47 -10.33 12.69
C PHE A 607 14.43 -11.42 12.96
N TYR A 608 14.87 -12.49 13.64
CA TYR A 608 14.03 -13.63 13.97
C TYR A 608 14.47 -14.30 15.28
N VAL A 609 13.61 -15.09 15.85
CA VAL A 609 13.93 -15.94 17.02
C VAL A 609 14.23 -17.35 16.51
N ASP A 610 15.38 -17.90 16.89
CA ASP A 610 15.76 -19.26 16.56
C ASP A 610 15.09 -20.31 17.50
N LYS A 611 15.36 -21.60 17.29
CA LYS A 611 14.81 -22.69 18.11
C LYS A 611 15.23 -22.64 19.59
N SER A 612 16.34 -21.99 19.89
CA SER A 612 16.82 -21.83 21.28
C SER A 612 16.14 -20.66 22.00
N GLY A 613 15.33 -19.86 21.30
CA GLY A 613 14.71 -18.63 21.80
C GLY A 613 15.60 -17.40 21.71
N GLU A 614 16.77 -17.49 21.03
CA GLU A 614 17.68 -16.38 20.87
C GLU A 614 17.36 -15.55 19.62
N VAL A 615 17.50 -14.22 19.73
CA VAL A 615 17.31 -13.32 18.60
C VAL A 615 18.53 -13.39 17.70
N LYS A 616 18.28 -13.59 16.41
CA LYS A 616 19.27 -13.60 15.32
C LYS A 616 18.95 -12.46 14.36
N GLY A 617 19.94 -11.99 13.59
CA GLY A 617 19.78 -10.93 12.63
C GLY A 617 20.63 -11.13 11.38
N ARG A 618 20.12 -10.63 10.24
CA ARG A 618 20.79 -10.58 8.95
C ARG A 618 20.56 -9.26 8.25
N ILE A 619 21.59 -8.79 7.56
CA ILE A 619 21.44 -7.78 6.53
C ILE A 619 21.54 -8.44 5.18
N SER A 620 20.70 -8.00 4.23
CA SER A 620 20.68 -8.53 2.87
C SER A 620 20.69 -7.39 1.87
N LEU A 621 21.50 -7.49 0.83
CA LEU A 621 21.35 -6.73 -0.40
C LEU A 621 20.60 -7.60 -1.40
N SER A 622 19.59 -7.05 -2.05
CA SER A 622 18.77 -7.76 -3.05
C SER A 622 18.65 -6.94 -4.32
N SER A 623 18.63 -7.64 -5.45
CA SER A 623 18.52 -7.03 -6.77
C SER A 623 17.75 -7.93 -7.74
N LYS A 624 17.24 -7.34 -8.83
CA LYS A 624 16.64 -8.01 -10.00
C LYS A 624 17.33 -7.54 -11.28
N PHE A 625 17.51 -8.41 -12.24
CA PHE A 625 18.21 -8.08 -13.48
C PHE A 625 17.93 -9.12 -14.58
N LEU A 626 18.35 -8.83 -15.83
CA LEU A 626 18.34 -9.83 -16.92
C LEU A 626 19.50 -10.83 -16.73
N PRO A 627 19.36 -12.09 -17.12
CA PRO A 627 20.30 -13.17 -16.84
C PRO A 627 21.75 -12.89 -17.27
N ASP A 628 21.96 -12.10 -18.32
CA ASP A 628 23.28 -11.75 -18.84
C ASP A 628 24.09 -10.92 -17.82
N ASN A 629 23.43 -10.13 -16.97
CA ASN A 629 24.06 -9.28 -15.97
C ASN A 629 24.32 -9.97 -14.62
N THR A 630 24.13 -11.29 -14.53
CA THR A 630 24.20 -12.05 -13.26
C THR A 630 25.53 -11.86 -12.53
N VAL A 631 26.66 -12.00 -13.23
CA VAL A 631 28.00 -11.91 -12.63
C VAL A 631 28.33 -10.49 -12.24
N GLU A 632 28.08 -9.54 -13.12
CA GLU A 632 28.37 -8.12 -12.91
C GLU A 632 27.57 -7.56 -11.73
N THR A 633 26.25 -7.83 -11.68
CA THR A 633 25.40 -7.38 -10.57
C THR A 633 25.80 -8.02 -9.25
N THR A 634 26.13 -9.32 -9.25
CA THR A 634 26.59 -10.01 -8.03
C THR A 634 27.89 -9.39 -7.50
N ASN A 635 28.86 -9.13 -8.39
CA ASN A 635 30.13 -8.48 -8.02
C ASN A 635 29.87 -7.07 -7.44
N LEU A 636 28.99 -6.30 -8.08
CA LEU A 636 28.64 -4.96 -7.61
C LEU A 636 27.96 -4.97 -6.24
N MET A 637 27.09 -5.96 -5.96
CA MET A 637 26.47 -6.12 -4.64
C MET A 637 27.52 -6.41 -3.55
N PHE A 638 28.55 -7.22 -3.85
CA PHE A 638 29.65 -7.47 -2.93
C PHE A 638 30.55 -6.25 -2.76
N ASP A 639 30.84 -5.51 -3.82
CA ASP A 639 31.59 -4.27 -3.75
C ASP A 639 30.88 -3.25 -2.83
N ILE A 640 29.58 -3.05 -3.01
CA ILE A 640 28.77 -2.21 -2.12
C ILE A 640 28.84 -2.72 -0.67
N LEU A 641 28.68 -4.03 -0.45
CA LEU A 641 28.67 -4.59 0.91
C LEU A 641 30.00 -4.44 1.63
N GLN A 642 31.15 -4.46 0.89
CA GLN A 642 32.49 -4.49 1.46
C GLN A 642 33.25 -3.17 1.38
N ASN A 643 32.89 -2.30 0.43
CA ASN A 643 33.67 -1.11 0.08
C ASN A 643 32.85 0.20 0.07
N THR A 644 31.70 0.23 0.71
CA THR A 644 30.89 1.47 0.83
C THR A 644 31.73 2.61 1.44
N ASP A 645 31.71 3.77 0.79
CA ASP A 645 32.40 4.96 1.25
C ASP A 645 31.58 5.72 2.29
N LEU A 646 32.11 5.87 3.49
CA LEU A 646 31.50 6.59 4.60
C LEU A 646 32.20 7.93 4.88
N GLU A 647 32.99 8.45 3.94
CA GLU A 647 33.71 9.72 4.08
C GLU A 647 32.92 10.93 3.59
N ASP A 648 31.98 10.74 2.63
CA ASP A 648 31.14 11.81 2.10
C ASP A 648 30.05 12.23 3.11
N LYS A 649 30.47 12.97 4.12
CA LYS A 649 29.62 13.46 5.21
C LYS A 649 28.45 14.28 4.72
N LYS A 650 28.63 15.09 3.65
CA LYS A 650 27.58 15.92 3.10
C LYS A 650 26.46 15.04 2.51
N ARG A 651 26.84 14.09 1.65
CA ARG A 651 25.91 13.15 1.03
C ARG A 651 25.15 12.32 2.04
N ILE A 652 25.85 11.82 3.06
CA ILE A 652 25.25 11.03 4.13
C ILE A 652 24.20 11.86 4.91
N THR A 653 24.51 13.12 5.20
CA THR A 653 23.59 14.00 5.92
C THR A 653 22.32 14.27 5.10
N GLU A 654 22.47 14.52 3.80
CA GLU A 654 21.33 14.70 2.88
C GLU A 654 20.44 13.46 2.83
N LEU A 655 21.00 12.28 2.65
CA LEU A 655 20.29 11.01 2.63
C LEU A 655 19.56 10.70 3.95
N MET A 656 20.22 10.92 5.07
CA MET A 656 19.62 10.70 6.39
C MET A 656 18.47 11.68 6.66
N PHE A 657 18.59 12.92 6.19
CA PHE A 657 17.49 13.89 6.28
C PHE A 657 16.29 13.46 5.41
N GLN A 658 16.53 13.03 4.17
CA GLN A 658 15.48 12.50 3.29
C GLN A 658 14.77 11.29 3.91
N ASN A 659 15.53 10.33 4.47
CA ASN A 659 14.98 9.18 5.17
C ASN A 659 14.11 9.59 6.37
N PHE A 660 14.54 10.59 7.13
CA PHE A 660 13.76 11.13 8.26
C PHE A 660 12.42 11.72 7.79
N MET A 661 12.42 12.49 6.70
CA MET A 661 11.19 13.08 6.15
C MET A 661 10.18 12.00 5.71
N GLY A 662 10.65 10.97 4.99
CA GLY A 662 9.82 9.82 4.63
C GLY A 662 9.31 9.03 5.84
N PHE A 663 10.14 8.86 6.86
CA PHE A 663 9.75 8.21 8.11
C PHE A 663 8.64 8.96 8.84
N GLN A 664 8.73 10.28 8.96
CA GLN A 664 7.69 11.10 9.59
C GLN A 664 6.33 10.97 8.89
N GLN A 665 6.31 10.94 7.57
CA GLN A 665 5.08 10.72 6.81
C GLN A 665 4.48 9.34 7.08
N SER A 666 5.31 8.31 7.16
CA SER A 666 4.87 6.93 7.40
C SER A 666 4.16 6.75 8.75
N ILE A 667 4.47 7.61 9.75
CA ILE A 667 3.80 7.56 11.06
C ILE A 667 2.30 7.83 10.94
N VAL A 668 1.91 8.83 10.14
CA VAL A 668 0.49 9.18 9.95
C VAL A 668 -0.25 8.10 9.16
N GLU A 669 0.42 7.49 8.19
CA GLU A 669 -0.17 6.44 7.35
C GLU A 669 -0.29 5.09 8.08
N ASN A 670 0.70 4.75 8.88
CA ASN A 670 0.86 3.43 9.50
C ASN A 670 0.88 3.48 11.04
N GLY A 671 0.30 4.51 11.67
CA GLY A 671 0.37 4.74 13.12
C GLY A 671 -0.01 3.52 13.97
N HIS A 672 -0.97 2.70 13.52
CA HIS A 672 -1.34 1.45 14.19
C HIS A 672 -0.19 0.42 14.22
N ARG A 673 0.61 0.34 13.16
CA ARG A 673 1.77 -0.59 13.11
C ARG A 673 2.86 -0.13 14.07
N PHE A 674 3.11 1.17 14.13
CA PHE A 674 4.04 1.75 15.11
C PHE A 674 3.55 1.53 16.53
N ALA A 675 2.25 1.71 16.81
CA ALA A 675 1.67 1.46 18.13
C ALA A 675 1.78 -0.02 18.55
N MET A 676 1.50 -0.95 17.62
CA MET A 676 1.67 -2.39 17.87
C MET A 676 3.12 -2.76 18.16
N LEU A 677 4.06 -2.24 17.40
CA LEU A 677 5.48 -2.49 17.58
C LEU A 677 5.97 -1.88 18.89
N GLY A 678 5.63 -0.62 19.16
CA GLY A 678 5.96 0.06 20.41
C GLY A 678 5.40 -0.65 21.63
N ALA A 679 4.14 -1.13 21.60
CA ALA A 679 3.56 -1.91 22.70
C ALA A 679 4.30 -3.25 22.92
N ALA A 680 4.63 -3.96 21.85
CA ALA A 680 5.35 -5.23 21.94
C ALA A 680 6.80 -5.03 22.39
N SER A 681 7.47 -3.95 22.00
CA SER A 681 8.88 -3.68 22.33
C SER A 681 9.14 -3.52 23.82
N LEU A 682 8.11 -3.16 24.59
CA LEU A 682 8.23 -2.99 26.05
C LEU A 682 8.47 -4.30 26.79
N HIS A 683 8.02 -5.44 26.25
CA HIS A 683 8.15 -6.73 26.94
C HIS A 683 8.80 -7.84 26.07
N ASN A 684 9.01 -7.62 24.77
CA ASN A 684 9.54 -8.61 23.84
C ASN A 684 10.87 -8.17 23.21
N LYS A 685 11.92 -8.99 23.33
CA LYS A 685 13.29 -8.66 22.88
C LYS A 685 13.39 -8.48 21.36
N LEU A 686 12.74 -9.32 20.56
CA LEU A 686 12.74 -9.16 19.09
C LEU A 686 12.06 -7.85 18.68
N SER A 687 10.89 -7.58 19.26
CA SER A 687 10.16 -6.34 19.01
C SER A 687 10.94 -5.10 19.47
N TYR A 688 11.76 -5.22 20.55
CA TYR A 688 12.63 -4.14 21.02
C TYR A 688 13.72 -3.79 19.99
N VAL A 689 14.34 -4.81 19.38
CA VAL A 689 15.30 -4.59 18.27
C VAL A 689 14.60 -3.91 17.10
N GLN A 690 13.43 -4.41 16.69
CA GLN A 690 12.68 -3.88 15.56
C GLN A 690 12.19 -2.45 15.79
N GLU A 691 11.79 -2.11 17.02
CA GLU A 691 11.37 -0.75 17.41
C GLU A 691 12.52 0.25 17.29
N ASN A 692 13.73 -0.14 17.68
CA ASN A 692 14.93 0.70 17.55
C ASN A 692 15.49 0.76 16.13
N MET A 693 15.13 -0.21 15.26
CA MET A 693 15.48 -0.19 13.84
C MET A 693 14.54 0.65 12.98
N GLY A 694 13.25 0.64 13.27
CA GLY A 694 12.25 1.24 12.38
C GLY A 694 10.94 1.65 13.07
N GLY A 695 10.88 1.64 14.41
CA GLY A 695 9.78 2.19 15.19
C GLY A 695 10.03 3.64 15.60
N LEU A 696 9.16 4.22 16.44
CA LEU A 696 9.33 5.62 16.90
C LEU A 696 10.62 5.85 17.69
N SER A 697 11.14 4.82 18.36
CA SER A 697 12.42 4.92 19.08
C SER A 697 13.60 5.20 18.14
N ALA A 698 13.52 4.82 16.87
CA ALA A 698 14.53 5.10 15.86
C ALA A 698 14.68 6.59 15.53
N ILE A 699 13.69 7.44 15.86
CA ILE A 699 13.74 8.90 15.61
C ILE A 699 14.97 9.52 16.28
N ALA A 700 15.35 9.06 17.45
CA ALA A 700 16.53 9.56 18.16
C ALA A 700 17.83 9.46 17.34
N SER A 701 17.93 8.45 16.48
CA SER A 701 19.10 8.23 15.63
C SER A 701 19.21 9.21 14.47
N PHE A 702 18.12 9.89 14.11
CA PHE A 702 18.14 10.96 13.10
C PHE A 702 18.52 12.34 13.67
N ALA A 703 18.51 12.50 15.00
CA ALA A 703 18.73 13.80 15.64
C ALA A 703 20.04 14.51 15.17
N PRO A 704 21.19 13.86 15.01
CA PRO A 704 22.41 14.49 14.51
C PRO A 704 22.23 15.14 13.14
N TYR A 705 21.52 14.46 12.25
CA TYR A 705 21.32 14.87 10.84
C TYR A 705 20.25 15.97 10.72
N ILE A 706 19.21 15.93 11.56
CA ILE A 706 18.16 16.96 11.62
C ILE A 706 18.72 18.28 12.12
N THR A 707 19.49 18.22 13.23
CA THR A 707 20.06 19.41 13.88
C THR A 707 21.27 19.96 13.13
N GLN A 708 21.82 19.20 12.16
CA GLN A 708 23.00 19.52 11.37
C GLN A 708 24.21 19.92 12.23
N GLN A 709 24.34 19.33 13.41
CA GLN A 709 25.48 19.57 14.32
C GLN A 709 26.67 18.72 13.88
N ASP A 710 27.67 19.36 13.34
CA ASP A 710 28.83 18.74 12.70
C ASP A 710 29.56 17.75 13.60
N GLU A 711 29.72 18.08 14.89
CA GLU A 711 30.36 17.21 15.88
C GLU A 711 29.53 15.93 16.14
N MET A 712 28.20 16.07 16.27
CA MET A 712 27.30 14.93 16.48
C MET A 712 27.30 13.99 15.28
N ILE A 713 27.26 14.54 14.06
CA ILE A 713 27.33 13.74 12.83
C ILE A 713 28.66 12.99 12.74
N THR A 714 29.79 13.68 13.04
CA THR A 714 31.13 13.07 13.03
C THR A 714 31.22 11.93 14.03
N ASN A 715 30.71 12.12 15.25
CA ASN A 715 30.71 11.08 16.28
C ASN A 715 29.85 9.88 15.85
N GLN A 716 28.66 10.13 15.26
CA GLN A 716 27.82 9.04 14.76
C GLN A 716 28.48 8.27 13.62
N LEU A 717 29.09 8.96 12.66
CA LEU A 717 29.78 8.32 11.55
C LEU A 717 31.01 7.49 11.99
N THR A 718 31.70 7.92 13.04
CA THR A 718 32.79 7.12 13.63
C THR A 718 32.26 5.78 14.13
N LYS A 719 31.13 5.76 14.83
CA LYS A 719 30.47 4.55 15.31
C LYS A 719 29.99 3.65 14.17
N VAL A 720 29.42 4.25 13.12
CA VAL A 720 29.01 3.53 11.91
C VAL A 720 30.21 2.87 11.22
N LYS A 721 31.35 3.56 11.12
CA LYS A 721 32.58 3.01 10.55
C LYS A 721 33.12 1.85 11.38
N ASP A 722 33.15 1.99 12.70
CA ASP A 722 33.57 0.93 13.63
C ASP A 722 32.66 -0.30 13.48
N PHE A 723 31.35 -0.11 13.46
CA PHE A 723 30.39 -1.19 13.22
C PHE A 723 30.59 -1.84 11.86
N TYR A 724 30.74 -1.03 10.79
CA TYR A 724 30.93 -1.52 9.42
C TYR A 724 32.19 -2.37 9.25
N SER A 725 33.30 -2.02 9.93
CA SER A 725 34.51 -2.81 9.90
C SER A 725 34.31 -4.23 10.45
N ASN A 726 33.46 -4.36 11.47
CA ASN A 726 33.14 -5.65 12.10
C ASN A 726 32.09 -6.44 11.32
N LEU A 727 31.27 -5.77 10.50
CA LEU A 727 30.24 -6.42 9.68
C LEU A 727 30.83 -7.48 8.73
N ASN A 728 32.05 -7.28 8.24
CA ASN A 728 32.73 -8.19 7.33
C ASN A 728 33.06 -9.55 7.94
N GLU A 729 33.01 -9.71 9.27
CA GLU A 729 33.23 -10.98 9.97
C GLU A 729 32.01 -11.92 9.92
N GLY A 730 30.80 -11.41 9.59
CA GLY A 730 29.58 -12.20 9.47
C GLY A 730 29.63 -13.20 8.32
N LYS A 731 28.92 -14.35 8.48
CA LYS A 731 28.78 -15.36 7.44
C LYS A 731 27.96 -14.84 6.27
N ASP A 732 28.44 -15.09 5.04
CA ASP A 732 27.75 -14.76 3.81
C ASP A 732 26.82 -15.90 3.34
N GLU A 733 25.65 -15.57 2.85
CA GLU A 733 24.74 -16.46 2.14
C GLU A 733 24.27 -15.83 0.83
N MET A 734 23.99 -16.67 -0.18
CA MET A 734 23.54 -16.20 -1.49
C MET A 734 22.37 -17.03 -2.00
N LEU A 735 21.39 -16.32 -2.57
CA LEU A 735 20.17 -16.86 -3.15
C LEU A 735 20.01 -16.37 -4.58
N PHE A 736 19.70 -17.28 -5.52
CA PHE A 736 19.24 -16.96 -6.87
C PHE A 736 17.85 -17.52 -7.12
N ILE A 737 17.02 -16.76 -7.80
CA ILE A 737 15.68 -17.15 -8.23
C ILE A 737 15.54 -16.77 -9.70
N SER A 738 15.32 -17.73 -10.60
CA SER A 738 15.20 -17.47 -12.04
C SER A 738 14.52 -18.65 -12.76
N ASN A 739 13.95 -18.39 -13.92
CA ASN A 739 13.56 -19.43 -14.87
C ASN A 739 14.74 -19.90 -15.75
N HIS A 740 15.89 -19.21 -15.70
CA HIS A 740 17.12 -19.56 -16.40
C HIS A 740 18.13 -20.17 -15.44
N LYS A 741 18.72 -21.31 -15.84
CA LYS A 741 19.82 -21.92 -15.08
C LYS A 741 21.10 -21.09 -15.25
N LEU A 742 21.84 -20.91 -14.17
CA LEU A 742 23.17 -20.33 -14.26
C LEU A 742 24.08 -21.21 -15.11
N SER A 743 24.82 -20.61 -16.04
CA SER A 743 25.82 -21.32 -16.86
C SER A 743 27.01 -21.75 -16.00
N SER A 744 27.80 -22.71 -16.50
CA SER A 744 29.02 -23.14 -15.81
C SER A 744 30.02 -21.98 -15.69
N GLU A 745 30.10 -21.12 -16.68
CA GLU A 745 30.96 -19.93 -16.68
C GLU A 745 30.52 -18.92 -15.60
N GLN A 746 29.25 -18.59 -15.54
CA GLN A 746 28.71 -17.73 -14.48
C GLN A 746 28.96 -18.29 -13.08
N LEU A 747 28.81 -19.61 -12.90
CA LEU A 747 29.11 -20.27 -11.63
C LEU A 747 30.59 -20.21 -11.29
N ASP A 748 31.49 -20.35 -12.28
CA ASP A 748 32.94 -20.27 -12.08
C ASP A 748 33.37 -18.83 -11.72
N ASP A 749 32.75 -17.81 -12.31
CA ASP A 749 33.01 -16.41 -11.96
C ASP A 749 32.49 -16.06 -10.56
N ILE A 750 31.27 -16.48 -10.20
CA ILE A 750 30.73 -16.32 -8.85
C ILE A 750 31.61 -16.99 -7.79
N ARG A 751 32.28 -18.12 -8.11
CA ARG A 751 33.22 -18.80 -7.21
C ARG A 751 34.47 -18.00 -6.89
N LYS A 752 34.86 -17.04 -7.72
CA LYS A 752 36.02 -16.15 -7.50
C LYS A 752 35.74 -15.09 -6.44
N ILE A 753 34.45 -14.86 -6.11
CA ILE A 753 34.06 -13.90 -5.09
C ILE A 753 34.55 -14.40 -3.72
N ASN A 754 35.11 -13.53 -2.95
CA ASN A 754 35.60 -13.84 -1.61
C ASN A 754 34.43 -13.87 -0.61
N PHE A 755 33.94 -15.08 -0.29
CA PHE A 755 32.86 -15.30 0.68
C PHE A 755 33.42 -15.59 2.07
N ASN A 756 32.84 -15.00 3.09
CA ASN A 756 33.01 -15.45 4.46
C ASN A 756 32.11 -16.66 4.77
N LYS A 757 32.73 -17.82 4.99
CA LYS A 757 32.02 -19.11 5.16
C LYS A 757 31.70 -19.44 6.62
N THR A 758 32.24 -18.69 7.54
CA THR A 758 32.17 -18.91 8.98
C THR A 758 31.62 -17.67 9.66
N GLY A 759 30.97 -17.85 10.77
CA GLY A 759 30.32 -16.81 11.56
C GLY A 759 28.95 -17.30 12.02
N ASP A 760 28.43 -16.68 13.03
CA ASP A 760 27.06 -16.91 13.51
C ASP A 760 26.45 -15.55 13.85
N SER A 761 25.15 -15.42 13.72
CA SER A 761 24.44 -14.23 14.16
C SER A 761 24.26 -14.26 15.68
N ASN A 762 24.56 -13.13 16.33
CA ASN A 762 24.32 -12.94 17.74
C ASN A 762 23.75 -11.53 18.01
N VAL A 763 22.52 -11.47 18.58
CA VAL A 763 21.88 -10.22 18.98
C VAL A 763 21.68 -10.23 20.50
N SER A 764 22.69 -9.70 21.21
CA SER A 764 22.78 -9.76 22.68
C SER A 764 22.59 -8.38 23.32
N LEU A 765 21.48 -7.71 22.99
CA LEU A 765 21.15 -6.41 23.56
C LEU A 765 20.73 -6.52 25.02
N ASP A 766 21.11 -5.50 25.80
CA ASP A 766 20.61 -5.33 27.16
C ASP A 766 19.12 -4.93 27.11
N PHE A 767 18.26 -5.84 27.58
CA PHE A 767 16.80 -5.70 27.48
C PHE A 767 16.15 -6.03 28.84
N ASN A 768 15.42 -5.07 29.38
CA ASN A 768 14.67 -5.22 30.63
C ASN A 768 13.17 -5.14 30.32
N PRO A 769 12.46 -6.28 30.27
CA PRO A 769 11.04 -6.27 29.95
C PRO A 769 10.22 -5.49 30.99
N SER A 770 9.30 -4.68 30.50
CA SER A 770 8.37 -3.92 31.34
C SER A 770 6.96 -3.95 30.74
N PHE A 771 5.95 -4.01 31.62
CA PHE A 771 4.56 -3.94 31.19
C PHE A 771 4.02 -2.56 31.56
N SER A 772 4.03 -1.64 30.60
CA SER A 772 3.70 -0.23 30.77
C SER A 772 2.60 0.22 29.82
N LYS A 773 1.89 1.27 30.20
CA LYS A 773 0.92 1.97 29.35
C LYS A 773 1.51 3.34 29.01
N VAL A 774 1.73 3.59 27.72
CA VAL A 774 2.41 4.81 27.22
C VAL A 774 1.50 5.53 26.25
N ALA A 775 1.29 6.83 26.44
CA ALA A 775 0.61 7.71 25.51
C ALA A 775 1.59 8.77 25.00
N LEU A 776 1.73 8.85 23.67
CA LEU A 776 2.60 9.83 23.01
C LEU A 776 1.76 10.78 22.16
N PRO A 777 1.87 12.09 22.36
CA PRO A 777 1.16 13.06 21.55
C PRO A 777 1.76 13.15 20.14
N LEU A 778 0.91 13.02 19.12
CA LEU A 778 1.24 13.28 17.73
C LEU A 778 0.35 14.38 17.15
N ASN A 779 0.86 15.10 16.17
CA ASN A 779 0.08 16.12 15.47
C ASN A 779 -0.82 15.47 14.39
N THR A 780 -1.83 14.71 14.86
CA THR A 780 -2.84 14.03 14.02
C THR A 780 -4.23 14.36 14.52
N GLN A 781 -5.25 14.15 13.69
CA GLN A 781 -6.67 14.32 14.07
C GLN A 781 -7.33 13.04 14.60
N VAL A 782 -6.58 11.93 14.63
CA VAL A 782 -7.06 10.60 15.01
C VAL A 782 -6.05 9.91 15.91
N ASN A 783 -6.49 8.89 16.64
CA ASN A 783 -5.64 8.10 17.51
C ASN A 783 -5.26 6.77 16.86
N PHE A 784 -4.14 6.23 17.31
CA PHE A 784 -3.68 4.88 16.98
C PHE A 784 -3.31 4.20 18.30
N SER A 785 -4.10 3.20 18.68
CA SER A 785 -3.90 2.51 19.96
C SER A 785 -3.58 1.04 19.74
N ALA A 786 -2.68 0.49 20.53
CA ALA A 786 -2.39 -0.93 20.54
C ALA A 786 -2.13 -1.45 21.95
N LEU A 787 -2.48 -2.72 22.14
CA LEU A 787 -2.21 -3.52 23.32
C LEU A 787 -1.42 -4.76 22.89
N SER A 788 -0.40 -5.17 23.66
CA SER A 788 0.43 -6.35 23.38
C SER A 788 0.60 -7.22 24.60
N LEU A 789 0.51 -8.53 24.38
CA LEU A 789 0.62 -9.62 25.38
C LEU A 789 1.67 -10.62 24.91
N ASP A 790 2.28 -11.34 25.85
CA ASP A 790 3.13 -12.48 25.53
C ASP A 790 2.27 -13.65 25.01
N ALA A 791 2.78 -14.33 24.00
CA ALA A 791 2.17 -15.51 23.41
C ALA A 791 3.26 -16.51 23.02
N PRO A 792 2.96 -17.78 22.74
CA PRO A 792 3.98 -18.72 22.30
C PRO A 792 4.69 -18.29 21.02
N ILE A 793 6.00 -18.52 20.93
CA ILE A 793 6.71 -18.47 19.64
C ILE A 793 6.23 -19.62 18.75
N TYR A 794 6.59 -19.59 17.45
CA TYR A 794 6.13 -20.56 16.46
C TYR A 794 6.30 -22.02 16.95
N ASP A 795 5.18 -22.65 17.18
CA ASP A 795 5.03 -24.07 17.45
C ASP A 795 3.86 -24.63 16.65
N ALA A 796 4.05 -25.79 15.99
CA ALA A 796 3.05 -26.35 15.10
C ALA A 796 1.75 -26.77 15.82
N LYS A 797 1.78 -27.01 17.15
CA LYS A 797 0.62 -27.43 17.95
C LYS A 797 -0.02 -26.28 18.71
N GLU A 798 0.79 -25.48 19.41
CA GLU A 798 0.30 -24.41 20.28
C GLU A 798 -0.13 -23.15 19.51
N SER A 799 0.65 -22.75 18.50
CA SER A 799 0.40 -21.50 17.75
C SER A 799 -0.94 -21.45 16.99
N PRO A 800 -1.48 -22.56 16.44
CA PRO A 800 -2.74 -22.55 15.71
C PRO A 800 -3.92 -21.96 16.48
N LYS A 801 -4.05 -22.24 17.79
CA LYS A 801 -5.16 -21.72 18.59
C LYS A 801 -5.12 -20.20 18.78
N TYR A 802 -3.92 -19.59 18.84
CA TYR A 802 -3.77 -18.14 18.96
C TYR A 802 -4.04 -17.40 17.64
N VAL A 803 -3.66 -17.97 16.49
CA VAL A 803 -3.97 -17.35 15.19
C VAL A 803 -5.48 -17.41 14.91
N ILE A 804 -6.17 -18.50 15.27
CA ILE A 804 -7.62 -18.58 15.18
C ILE A 804 -8.29 -17.61 16.15
N LEU A 805 -7.85 -17.54 17.41
CA LEU A 805 -8.34 -16.55 18.37
C LEU A 805 -8.19 -15.13 17.86
N SER A 806 -7.04 -14.76 17.25
CA SER A 806 -6.85 -13.42 16.72
C SER A 806 -7.83 -13.08 15.59
N SER A 807 -8.09 -14.04 14.69
CA SER A 807 -9.08 -13.90 13.63
C SER A 807 -10.51 -13.76 14.20
N LEU A 808 -10.84 -14.60 15.17
CA LEU A 808 -12.15 -14.58 15.85
C LEU A 808 -12.40 -13.23 16.53
N LEU A 809 -11.45 -12.73 17.34
CA LEU A 809 -11.58 -11.45 18.02
C LEU A 809 -11.71 -10.28 17.04
N ARG A 810 -10.91 -10.28 15.97
CA ARG A 810 -10.98 -9.25 14.91
C ARG A 810 -12.37 -9.21 14.30
N ASN A 811 -12.93 -10.36 13.94
CA ASN A 811 -14.11 -10.47 13.13
C ASN A 811 -15.41 -10.33 13.94
N GLU A 812 -15.48 -10.98 15.11
CA GLU A 812 -16.75 -11.11 15.86
C GLU A 812 -16.91 -10.04 16.96
N PHE A 813 -15.80 -9.44 17.42
CA PHE A 813 -15.87 -8.50 18.53
C PHE A 813 -15.29 -7.12 18.15
N LEU A 814 -14.03 -7.05 17.74
CA LEU A 814 -13.32 -5.78 17.60
C LEU A 814 -13.82 -4.98 16.39
N HIS A 815 -14.18 -5.63 15.29
CA HIS A 815 -14.80 -4.93 14.16
C HIS A 815 -16.07 -4.19 14.60
N LYS A 816 -16.96 -4.84 15.32
CA LYS A 816 -18.20 -4.27 15.82
C LYS A 816 -17.95 -3.14 16.84
N LYS A 817 -17.08 -3.39 17.83
CA LYS A 817 -16.84 -2.45 18.94
C LYS A 817 -15.99 -1.24 18.52
N VAL A 818 -14.91 -1.47 17.79
CA VAL A 818 -13.93 -0.43 17.46
C VAL A 818 -14.35 0.33 16.20
N ARG A 819 -14.77 -0.36 15.13
CA ARG A 819 -15.14 0.29 13.87
C ARG A 819 -16.60 0.77 13.89
N GLU A 820 -17.59 -0.14 13.98
CA GLU A 820 -18.98 0.22 13.79
C GLU A 820 -19.52 1.12 14.90
N GLN A 821 -19.30 0.76 16.17
CA GLN A 821 -19.76 1.53 17.33
C GLN A 821 -18.79 2.64 17.70
N GLY A 822 -17.50 2.39 17.59
CA GLY A 822 -16.44 3.32 17.97
C GLY A 822 -16.15 4.40 16.93
N GLY A 823 -16.44 4.14 15.66
CA GLY A 823 -16.20 5.07 14.56
C GLY A 823 -14.75 5.11 14.08
N ALA A 824 -13.91 4.16 14.48
CA ALA A 824 -12.58 3.99 13.92
C ALA A 824 -12.65 3.49 12.47
N TYR A 825 -11.67 3.85 11.63
CA TYR A 825 -11.59 3.29 10.29
C TYR A 825 -11.37 1.77 10.31
N GLY A 826 -10.57 1.27 11.28
CA GLY A 826 -10.35 -0.15 11.47
C GLY A 826 -9.83 -0.50 12.86
N GLY A 827 -9.92 -1.77 13.18
CA GLY A 827 -9.35 -2.34 14.40
C GLY A 827 -9.34 -3.85 14.34
N GLY A 828 -8.52 -4.48 15.17
CA GLY A 828 -8.43 -5.92 15.14
C GLY A 828 -7.44 -6.51 16.12
N ALA A 829 -7.24 -7.82 15.99
CA ALA A 829 -6.22 -8.56 16.68
C ALA A 829 -5.30 -9.28 15.70
N ALA A 830 -4.05 -9.48 16.09
CA ALA A 830 -3.04 -10.18 15.33
C ALA A 830 -2.13 -10.98 16.27
N TYR A 831 -1.89 -12.22 15.93
CA TYR A 831 -0.87 -13.05 16.58
C TYR A 831 0.35 -13.14 15.68
N ASP A 832 1.51 -12.81 16.23
CA ASP A 832 2.80 -12.96 15.56
C ASP A 832 3.58 -14.13 16.17
N PRO A 833 3.58 -15.28 15.50
CA PRO A 833 4.29 -16.45 16.02
C PRO A 833 5.83 -16.29 15.97
N PHE A 834 6.36 -15.33 15.17
CA PHE A 834 7.80 -15.14 15.05
C PHE A 834 8.40 -14.38 16.22
N SER A 835 7.66 -13.43 16.77
CA SER A 835 8.04 -12.72 17.99
C SER A 835 7.43 -13.34 19.25
N GLY A 836 6.39 -14.17 19.13
CA GLY A 836 5.64 -14.69 20.28
C GLY A 836 4.81 -13.60 20.95
N THR A 837 4.13 -12.75 20.18
CA THR A 837 3.30 -11.66 20.71
C THR A 837 1.87 -11.72 20.17
N PHE A 838 0.90 -11.42 21.03
CA PHE A 838 -0.51 -11.24 20.67
C PHE A 838 -0.85 -9.77 20.81
N LYS A 839 -1.33 -9.15 19.73
CA LYS A 839 -1.54 -7.70 19.63
C LYS A 839 -2.99 -7.41 19.28
N MET A 840 -3.54 -6.33 19.87
CA MET A 840 -4.81 -5.72 19.46
C MET A 840 -4.56 -4.26 19.12
N PHE A 841 -5.27 -3.73 18.14
CA PHE A 841 -4.99 -2.38 17.61
C PHE A 841 -6.24 -1.68 17.10
N SER A 842 -6.19 -0.34 17.07
CA SER A 842 -7.11 0.52 16.33
C SER A 842 -6.37 1.44 15.36
N TYR A 843 -7.05 1.80 14.27
CA TYR A 843 -6.52 2.60 13.17
C TYR A 843 -7.45 3.75 12.84
N ARG A 844 -6.92 4.99 12.88
CA ARG A 844 -7.68 6.23 12.70
C ARG A 844 -8.92 6.26 13.59
N ASP A 845 -8.70 6.12 14.88
CA ASP A 845 -9.72 5.99 15.91
C ASP A 845 -10.02 7.37 16.53
N PRO A 846 -11.28 7.80 16.61
CA PRO A 846 -11.63 9.01 17.35
C PRO A 846 -11.56 8.83 18.88
N ARG A 847 -11.54 7.57 19.37
CA ARG A 847 -11.50 7.22 20.81
C ARG A 847 -10.10 6.82 21.24
N PHE A 848 -9.88 6.76 22.55
CA PHE A 848 -8.60 6.38 23.14
C PHE A 848 -8.74 5.36 24.28
N ILE A 849 -9.29 5.77 25.42
CA ILE A 849 -9.39 4.91 26.62
C ILE A 849 -10.41 3.80 26.40
N GLU A 850 -11.56 4.13 25.89
CA GLU A 850 -12.65 3.20 25.60
C GLU A 850 -12.22 2.08 24.63
N THR A 851 -11.29 2.37 23.73
CA THR A 851 -10.76 1.38 22.79
C THR A 851 -9.87 0.35 23.50
N ILE A 852 -9.07 0.77 24.48
CA ILE A 852 -8.29 -0.16 25.31
C ILE A 852 -9.22 -1.03 26.16
N GLU A 853 -10.31 -0.48 26.70
CA GLU A 853 -11.35 -1.24 27.42
C GLU A 853 -12.05 -2.26 26.51
N ASP A 854 -12.31 -1.91 25.24
CA ASP A 854 -12.85 -2.84 24.24
C ASP A 854 -11.87 -4.00 23.97
N PHE A 855 -10.54 -3.74 23.92
CA PHE A 855 -9.53 -4.80 23.78
C PHE A 855 -9.58 -5.78 24.97
N GLU A 856 -9.60 -5.31 26.21
CA GLU A 856 -9.71 -6.15 27.41
C GLU A 856 -11.03 -6.95 27.44
N SER A 857 -12.13 -6.29 27.05
CA SER A 857 -13.45 -6.91 26.98
C SER A 857 -13.52 -8.03 25.95
N SER A 858 -12.78 -7.92 24.83
CA SER A 858 -12.73 -8.95 23.78
C SER A 858 -12.16 -10.28 24.27
N LEU A 859 -11.08 -10.23 25.07
CA LEU A 859 -10.50 -11.43 25.69
C LEU A 859 -11.48 -12.07 26.69
N SER A 860 -12.21 -11.25 27.45
CA SER A 860 -13.22 -11.74 28.38
C SER A 860 -14.38 -12.41 27.65
N TRP A 861 -14.83 -11.86 26.53
CA TRP A 861 -15.87 -12.42 25.66
C TRP A 861 -15.43 -13.79 25.10
N ALA A 862 -14.19 -13.91 24.61
CA ALA A 862 -13.68 -15.17 24.08
C ALA A 862 -13.48 -16.24 25.16
N ALA A 863 -12.99 -15.86 26.36
CA ALA A 863 -12.82 -16.76 27.50
C ALA A 863 -14.16 -17.34 28.03
N LEU A 864 -15.26 -16.58 27.85
CA LEU A 864 -16.62 -17.09 28.17
C LEU A 864 -17.17 -18.05 27.11
N GLY A 865 -16.47 -18.25 25.96
CA GLY A 865 -16.95 -19.09 24.87
C GLY A 865 -18.21 -18.56 24.19
N SER A 866 -18.37 -17.23 24.15
CA SER A 866 -19.54 -16.54 23.58
C SER A 866 -19.54 -16.51 22.05
N PHE A 867 -19.18 -17.62 21.39
CA PHE A 867 -19.13 -17.81 19.95
C PHE A 867 -19.51 -19.26 19.59
N ASP A 868 -19.92 -19.49 18.35
CA ASP A 868 -20.41 -20.76 17.84
C ASP A 868 -19.43 -21.45 16.87
N ASP A 869 -19.80 -22.62 16.35
CA ASP A 869 -18.97 -23.41 15.43
C ASP A 869 -18.83 -22.72 14.05
N ASP A 870 -19.80 -21.95 13.61
CA ASP A 870 -19.71 -21.16 12.35
C ASP A 870 -18.68 -20.04 12.50
N ASN A 871 -18.58 -19.35 13.64
CA ASN A 871 -17.55 -18.35 13.90
C ASN A 871 -16.14 -18.98 13.86
N ILE A 872 -16.01 -20.22 14.37
CA ILE A 872 -14.74 -20.97 14.30
C ILE A 872 -14.41 -21.36 12.87
N LEU A 873 -15.39 -21.85 12.10
CA LEU A 873 -15.22 -22.18 10.69
C LEU A 873 -14.79 -20.95 9.88
N GLU A 874 -15.48 -19.83 10.02
CA GLU A 874 -15.16 -18.55 9.37
C GLU A 874 -13.73 -18.11 9.72
N SER A 875 -13.32 -18.21 10.98
CA SER A 875 -11.96 -17.88 11.41
C SER A 875 -10.91 -18.80 10.81
N LYS A 876 -11.21 -20.10 10.68
CA LYS A 876 -10.32 -21.06 10.00
C LYS A 876 -10.19 -20.75 8.51
N LEU A 877 -11.28 -20.46 7.81
CA LEU A 877 -11.27 -20.11 6.39
C LEU A 877 -10.44 -18.85 6.15
N SER A 878 -10.62 -17.81 6.96
CA SER A 878 -9.84 -16.57 6.89
C SER A 878 -8.34 -16.81 7.08
N VAL A 879 -7.96 -17.56 8.11
CA VAL A 879 -6.55 -17.87 8.40
C VAL A 879 -5.93 -18.76 7.31
N LEU A 880 -6.67 -19.74 6.80
CA LEU A 880 -6.19 -20.61 5.71
C LEU A 880 -6.04 -19.84 4.39
N SER A 881 -6.95 -18.90 4.11
CA SER A 881 -6.82 -18.01 2.97
C SER A 881 -5.53 -17.18 3.03
N ASP A 882 -5.21 -16.59 4.19
CA ASP A 882 -3.98 -15.81 4.40
C ASP A 882 -2.70 -16.66 4.24
N ILE A 883 -2.71 -17.89 4.73
CA ILE A 883 -1.57 -18.83 4.64
C ILE A 883 -1.36 -19.31 3.20
N ASP A 884 -2.45 -19.64 2.52
CA ASP A 884 -2.47 -20.20 1.18
C ASP A 884 -2.40 -19.11 0.09
N LYS A 885 -2.49 -17.82 0.47
CA LYS A 885 -2.45 -16.70 -0.46
C LYS A 885 -1.22 -16.78 -1.36
N PRO A 886 -1.39 -16.75 -2.70
CA PRO A 886 -0.29 -16.82 -3.63
C PRO A 886 0.55 -15.55 -3.58
N SER A 887 1.84 -15.70 -3.74
CA SER A 887 2.78 -14.63 -3.98
C SER A 887 3.28 -14.69 -5.42
N SER A 888 4.09 -13.69 -5.83
CA SER A 888 4.80 -13.80 -7.10
C SER A 888 5.75 -15.00 -7.07
N PRO A 889 6.13 -15.57 -8.23
CA PRO A 889 7.06 -16.71 -8.26
C PRO A 889 8.36 -16.45 -7.49
N ALA A 890 8.91 -15.24 -7.59
CA ALA A 890 10.08 -14.84 -6.80
C ALA A 890 9.74 -14.71 -5.32
N GLY A 891 8.57 -14.13 -4.98
CA GLY A 891 8.10 -13.98 -3.61
C GLY A 891 7.90 -15.32 -2.89
N GLU A 892 7.34 -16.34 -3.57
CA GLU A 892 7.21 -17.70 -3.02
C GLU A 892 8.59 -18.31 -2.69
N ALA A 893 9.55 -18.14 -3.57
CA ALA A 893 10.91 -18.62 -3.36
C ALA A 893 11.62 -17.89 -2.20
N PHE A 894 11.50 -16.57 -2.12
CA PHE A 894 12.02 -15.77 -0.99
C PHE A 894 11.38 -16.19 0.34
N LYS A 895 10.04 -16.36 0.38
CA LYS A 895 9.30 -16.83 1.55
C LYS A 895 9.78 -18.20 2.01
N ASP A 896 9.90 -19.16 1.07
CA ASP A 896 10.37 -20.51 1.37
C ASP A 896 11.83 -20.53 1.86
N TYR A 897 12.72 -19.79 1.19
CA TYR A 897 14.13 -19.64 1.60
C TYR A 897 14.26 -19.08 3.02
N ARG A 898 13.56 -17.98 3.30
CA ARG A 898 13.56 -17.34 4.60
C ARG A 898 13.09 -18.30 5.70
N LEU A 899 11.91 -18.88 5.53
CA LEU A 899 11.32 -19.76 6.53
C LEU A 899 12.15 -21.03 6.78
N ASN A 900 12.77 -21.59 5.74
CA ASN A 900 13.71 -22.71 5.90
C ASN A 900 14.99 -22.29 6.65
N SER A 901 15.50 -21.08 6.44
CA SER A 901 16.68 -20.56 7.16
C SER A 901 16.39 -20.24 8.63
N GLU A 902 15.12 -20.03 8.98
CA GLU A 902 14.60 -19.85 10.33
C GLU A 902 14.13 -21.16 10.99
N ASP A 903 14.56 -22.30 10.48
CA ASP A 903 14.17 -23.63 10.97
C ASP A 903 12.69 -24.00 10.82
N LYS A 904 11.92 -23.25 10.05
CA LYS A 904 10.50 -23.53 9.77
C LYS A 904 10.36 -24.30 8.47
N SER A 905 10.71 -25.59 8.52
CA SER A 905 10.73 -26.46 7.34
C SER A 905 9.36 -26.58 6.67
N GLN A 906 9.34 -26.98 5.39
CA GLN A 906 8.10 -27.25 4.64
C GLN A 906 7.20 -28.24 5.38
N LYS A 907 7.77 -29.26 6.03
CA LYS A 907 7.03 -30.23 6.85
C LYS A 907 6.38 -29.55 8.07
N ALA A 908 7.09 -28.71 8.79
CA ALA A 908 6.55 -27.98 9.95
C ALA A 908 5.40 -27.05 9.54
N ARG A 909 5.52 -26.38 8.41
CA ARG A 909 4.48 -25.49 7.87
C ARG A 909 3.23 -26.27 7.43
N GLN A 910 3.39 -27.44 6.83
CA GLN A 910 2.27 -28.32 6.49
C GLN A 910 1.56 -28.85 7.73
N GLU A 911 2.31 -29.22 8.78
CA GLU A 911 1.77 -29.64 10.07
C GLU A 911 1.02 -28.50 10.78
N TYR A 912 1.60 -27.30 10.81
CA TYR A 912 0.95 -26.10 11.33
C TYR A 912 -0.39 -25.84 10.65
N ARG A 913 -0.43 -25.86 9.31
CA ARG A 913 -1.66 -25.69 8.53
C ARG A 913 -2.71 -26.77 8.84
N LYS A 914 -2.29 -28.03 8.97
CA LYS A 914 -3.19 -29.12 9.36
C LYS A 914 -3.81 -28.86 10.74
N ASN A 915 -2.99 -28.46 11.73
CA ASN A 915 -3.44 -28.20 13.07
C ASN A 915 -4.41 -27.01 13.17
N ILE A 916 -4.29 -26.00 12.27
CA ILE A 916 -5.30 -24.93 12.15
C ILE A 916 -6.68 -25.51 11.83
N MET A 917 -6.78 -26.48 10.93
CA MET A 917 -8.06 -27.11 10.57
C MET A 917 -8.66 -27.89 11.76
N GLU A 918 -7.85 -28.34 12.70
CA GLU A 918 -8.22 -29.17 13.84
C GLU A 918 -8.51 -28.40 15.13
N VAL A 919 -8.26 -27.07 15.20
CA VAL A 919 -8.53 -26.24 16.39
C VAL A 919 -9.98 -26.35 16.82
N THR A 920 -10.21 -26.56 18.13
CA THR A 920 -11.53 -26.67 18.74
C THR A 920 -11.96 -25.41 19.51
N LYS A 921 -13.20 -25.36 19.95
CA LYS A 921 -13.71 -24.26 20.80
C LYS A 921 -12.94 -24.21 22.13
N GLU A 922 -12.67 -25.35 22.71
CA GLU A 922 -11.94 -25.50 23.99
C GLU A 922 -10.52 -24.93 23.87
N ASP A 923 -9.82 -25.17 22.75
CA ASP A 923 -8.48 -24.63 22.47
C ASP A 923 -8.49 -23.10 22.44
N ILE A 924 -9.53 -22.50 21.83
CA ILE A 924 -9.67 -21.03 21.71
C ILE A 924 -9.97 -20.43 23.10
N VAL A 925 -10.88 -21.04 23.88
CA VAL A 925 -11.21 -20.60 25.24
C VAL A 925 -9.97 -20.66 26.14
N GLU A 926 -9.22 -21.77 26.10
CA GLU A 926 -7.96 -21.92 26.84
C GLU A 926 -6.94 -20.82 26.49
N ALA A 927 -6.75 -20.52 25.16
CA ALA A 927 -5.84 -19.48 24.73
C ALA A 927 -6.29 -18.09 25.22
N ALA A 928 -7.59 -17.80 25.18
CA ALA A 928 -8.16 -16.54 25.64
C ALA A 928 -8.02 -16.36 27.17
N GLU A 929 -8.29 -17.41 27.97
CA GLU A 929 -8.11 -17.39 29.42
C GLU A 929 -6.64 -17.12 29.79
N LYS A 930 -5.71 -17.79 29.09
CA LYS A 930 -4.29 -17.62 29.29
C LYS A 930 -3.83 -16.19 29.02
N LEU A 931 -4.27 -15.59 27.90
CA LEU A 931 -3.96 -14.18 27.57
C LEU A 931 -4.60 -13.21 28.56
N LYS A 932 -5.88 -13.40 28.91
CA LYS A 932 -6.61 -12.57 29.87
C LYS A 932 -5.95 -12.51 31.25
N SER A 933 -5.29 -13.58 31.69
CA SER A 933 -4.63 -13.66 32.99
C SER A 933 -3.27 -12.96 33.06
N GLN A 934 -2.74 -12.49 31.92
CA GLN A 934 -1.41 -11.89 31.82
C GLN A 934 -1.43 -10.38 32.03
N ARG A 935 -0.25 -9.82 32.31
CA ARG A 935 0.01 -8.39 32.19
C ARG A 935 0.17 -8.05 30.71
N TYR A 936 -0.17 -6.83 30.34
CA TYR A 936 -0.01 -6.33 28.99
C TYR A 936 0.71 -4.99 28.96
N SER A 937 1.28 -4.66 27.82
CA SER A 937 1.75 -3.33 27.49
C SER A 937 0.77 -2.67 26.51
N ALA A 938 0.59 -1.36 26.64
CA ALA A 938 -0.20 -0.60 25.69
C ALA A 938 0.51 0.68 25.25
N VAL A 939 0.40 1.02 23.98
CA VAL A 939 0.90 2.26 23.41
C VAL A 939 -0.22 2.92 22.62
N SER A 940 -0.38 4.21 22.83
CA SER A 940 -1.31 5.03 22.04
C SER A 940 -0.63 6.28 21.53
N TYR A 941 -0.74 6.52 20.24
CA TYR A 941 -0.38 7.80 19.62
C TYR A 941 -1.65 8.62 19.54
N THR A 942 -1.65 9.74 20.28
CA THR A 942 -2.88 10.49 20.54
C THR A 942 -2.79 11.90 20.00
N HIS A 943 -3.95 12.51 19.81
CA HIS A 943 -4.07 13.91 19.42
C HIS A 943 -3.58 14.87 20.52
N LEU A 944 -2.91 15.96 20.15
CA LEU A 944 -2.31 16.93 21.08
C LEU A 944 -3.31 17.67 21.99
N THR A 945 -4.60 17.69 21.66
CA THR A 945 -5.63 18.45 22.37
C THR A 945 -6.29 17.70 23.53
N LEU A 946 -5.95 16.42 23.76
CA LEU A 946 -6.44 15.72 24.95
C LEU A 946 -5.86 16.35 26.22
N PRO A 947 -6.67 16.60 27.26
CA PRO A 947 -6.18 17.20 28.51
C PRO A 947 -5.23 16.21 29.21
N THR A 948 -3.95 16.35 28.94
CA THR A 948 -2.85 15.52 29.47
C THR A 948 -2.63 15.66 30.99
N LYS A 949 -3.50 16.39 31.69
CA LYS A 949 -3.38 16.66 33.14
C LYS A 949 -3.84 15.51 34.05
N ARG A 950 -4.22 14.32 33.54
CA ARG A 950 -4.73 13.21 34.38
C ARG A 950 -4.08 11.85 34.14
N ILE A 951 -3.00 11.76 33.42
CA ILE A 951 -2.29 10.47 33.21
C ILE A 951 -0.80 10.70 33.45
N VAL A 952 -0.44 10.84 34.70
CA VAL A 952 0.90 10.55 35.24
C VAL A 952 0.69 9.62 36.42
#